data_9ae7edf6b2f3edb3acacff6d151d1733
#
_entry.id   9ae7edf6b2f3edb3acacff6d151d1733
#
_cell.length_a   1.000
_cell.length_b   1.000
_cell.length_c   1.000
_cell.angle_alpha   90.00
_cell.angle_beta   90.00
_cell.angle_gamma   90.00
#
_symmetry.space_group_name_H-M   'P 1'
#
loop_
_entity.id
_entity.type
_entity.pdbx_description
1 polymer ?
#
loop_
_entity_poly.entity_id
_entity_poly.type
_entity_poly.pdbx_seq_one_letter_code
_entity_poly.pdbx_strand_id
1 'polypeptide(L)'
;MLCEYSHLLIPLENAGPHLRRSLGTANLTQTDVKLKRSSENSCYTPRIMMLLRQIALWLCVLQGGTFGAPALAQLASGGFTGTINSPTADVLSPGVVSGTWNNSNPEKPRGSPAVGSFGSVNLGFGVLPGLELVGRLAFEGDLQCNMYSAVSAPCSGMRDLSASGKYQLPLRLGWDTRLAFGAVDVGGAATNFRSYYGVATSSFGSVDVTLGYGRGNHAHSSLDGLFGSTQVFLTEHWRALAEFDSHELRAGIRYARPLTEQLALEMGASRKLSNRTDQQSWQAGLGLTYSFDKHALNEGTRRPDVNPVVAAQGAIAQPTSLPLPAPVAPTAAGLPVAEAAPTQADRAERMANRLQRAGFSSIWIGFDHARGWVIQAEPLAWRKNRLDALGVALALWQKQAQGDEQLHLVLSYLQDPVLTLRTSGACLAKFAEGGWWCDGQAALKLGNGESVQTPALGWIVTPTVATQALRPQIELGPVLHQRVGTEVGLYDASVGLDLAWELALGRGVLWQGEVTVPLVNSTNFADGAVFGNERIQLRLESSMLSRQMELAPHLWAQASVGYVMHNDYGGQLDLAWLSPQGSLRLGALVGYYQGTDTSGLTFESIRHPLALASARWSVVDGRWFVEAQAGQFYNQDRGFRLASHHWYGDNRLTLHYRSTESGWQMPRTNFAGFEISMPIGNRAATLVGPVTVRGTDQWVYGVQSKVQGTDNAITNGYGVVPKIRHGLLNDTLDNDRAGMTDMMANLYRVRAMLREMADKP
;
A
#
# COMPACT_ATOMS: atom_id res chain seq x y z
N MET A 1 -9.44 3.74 -20.93
CA MET A 1 -8.96 3.18 -22.21
C MET A 1 -10.01 2.25 -22.75
N LEU A 2 -10.55 2.64 -23.86
CA LEU A 2 -11.64 1.95 -24.55
C LEU A 2 -11.07 0.80 -25.38
N CYS A 3 -11.57 -0.41 -25.18
CA CYS A 3 -11.35 -1.50 -26.12
C CYS A 3 -12.43 -1.42 -27.20
N GLU A 4 -11.99 -1.22 -28.43
CA GLU A 4 -12.80 -1.41 -29.62
C GLU A 4 -13.05 -2.90 -29.85
N TYR A 5 -14.29 -3.25 -30.04
CA TYR A 5 -14.68 -4.46 -30.72
C TYR A 5 -15.33 -4.08 -32.05
N SER A 6 -14.65 -4.41 -33.14
CA SER A 6 -15.17 -4.36 -34.49
C SER A 6 -16.28 -5.41 -34.67
N HIS A 7 -17.42 -4.95 -35.12
CA HIS A 7 -18.56 -5.76 -35.53
C HIS A 7 -18.21 -6.62 -36.74
N LEU A 8 -18.38 -7.93 -36.66
CA LEU A 8 -18.65 -8.80 -37.78
C LEU A 8 -20.15 -8.95 -37.89
N LEU A 9 -20.78 -8.17 -38.74
CA LEU A 9 -22.14 -8.35 -39.21
C LEU A 9 -22.15 -9.44 -40.27
N ILE A 10 -22.79 -10.56 -39.99
CA ILE A 10 -23.24 -11.52 -40.99
C ILE A 10 -24.74 -11.29 -41.19
N PRO A 11 -25.23 -11.02 -42.40
CA PRO A 11 -26.65 -10.90 -42.66
C PRO A 11 -27.29 -12.28 -42.76
N LEU A 12 -28.31 -12.54 -41.95
CA LEU A 12 -29.24 -13.65 -42.16
C LEU A 12 -30.52 -13.08 -42.71
N GLU A 13 -30.67 -13.17 -44.00
CA GLU A 13 -31.97 -13.14 -44.68
C GLU A 13 -32.61 -14.54 -44.66
N ASN A 14 -33.97 -14.52 -44.51
CA ASN A 14 -34.91 -15.60 -44.80
C ASN A 14 -35.09 -16.73 -43.79
N ALA A 15 -36.14 -16.62 -42.99
CA ALA A 15 -37.08 -17.72 -42.73
C ALA A 15 -38.44 -17.16 -42.26
N GLY A 16 -39.46 -17.55 -42.96
CA GLY A 16 -40.84 -17.08 -42.89
C GLY A 16 -41.70 -17.60 -41.72
N PRO A 17 -42.97 -17.24 -41.68
CA PRO A 17 -43.79 -17.17 -40.47
C PRO A 17 -44.65 -18.42 -40.27
N HIS A 18 -44.65 -18.98 -39.07
CA HIS A 18 -45.74 -19.78 -38.51
C HIS A 18 -45.58 -19.99 -37.01
N LEU A 19 -46.44 -19.39 -36.23
CA LEU A 19 -47.37 -20.00 -35.26
C LEU A 19 -47.85 -18.96 -34.24
N ARG A 20 -49.06 -18.47 -34.55
CA ARG A 20 -49.98 -17.90 -33.55
C ARG A 20 -50.74 -19.03 -32.87
N ARG A 21 -50.91 -18.96 -31.56
CA ARG A 21 -52.01 -19.35 -30.65
C ARG A 21 -51.44 -19.92 -29.38
N SER A 22 -51.68 -19.32 -28.22
CA SER A 22 -52.96 -19.45 -27.53
C SER A 22 -53.04 -18.43 -26.37
N LEU A 23 -54.19 -17.84 -26.28
CA LEU A 23 -54.74 -17.00 -25.24
C LEU A 23 -54.89 -17.77 -23.91
N GLY A 24 -54.61 -17.08 -22.80
CA GLY A 24 -55.05 -17.46 -21.48
C GLY A 24 -55.15 -16.24 -20.58
N THR A 25 -56.31 -15.59 -20.60
CA THR A 25 -56.72 -14.54 -19.66
C THR A 25 -56.96 -15.14 -18.28
N ALA A 26 -56.32 -14.62 -17.27
CA ALA A 26 -56.77 -14.81 -15.89
C ALA A 26 -56.77 -13.45 -15.16
N ASN A 27 -57.94 -12.97 -14.85
CA ASN A 27 -58.26 -11.92 -13.91
C ASN A 27 -57.80 -12.35 -12.50
N LEU A 28 -57.10 -11.50 -11.79
CA LEU A 28 -56.99 -11.58 -10.34
C LEU A 28 -57.21 -10.21 -9.69
N THR A 29 -58.21 -10.19 -8.88
CA THR A 29 -58.82 -9.16 -8.08
C THR A 29 -57.85 -8.52 -7.09
N GLN A 30 -58.00 -7.21 -6.93
CA GLN A 30 -57.49 -6.40 -5.80
C GLN A 30 -57.90 -7.02 -4.47
N THR A 31 -56.91 -7.26 -3.61
CA THR A 31 -57.12 -7.39 -2.17
C THR A 31 -56.20 -6.40 -1.43
N ASP A 32 -56.86 -5.48 -0.74
CA ASP A 32 -56.32 -4.52 0.18
C ASP A 32 -55.49 -5.20 1.27
N VAL A 33 -54.19 -4.88 1.34
CA VAL A 33 -53.37 -5.18 2.53
C VAL A 33 -53.06 -3.88 3.25
N LYS A 34 -53.80 -3.67 4.35
CA LYS A 34 -53.50 -2.65 5.34
C LYS A 34 -52.12 -2.87 5.95
N LEU A 35 -51.16 -2.00 5.66
CA LEU A 35 -49.91 -1.88 6.36
C LEU A 35 -50.11 -1.28 7.75
N LYS A 36 -50.03 -2.10 8.76
CA LYS A 36 -49.85 -1.70 10.13
C LYS A 36 -48.44 -1.11 10.31
N ARG A 37 -48.35 0.19 10.58
CA ARG A 37 -47.13 0.83 11.08
C ARG A 37 -46.87 0.29 12.48
N SER A 38 -45.86 -0.53 12.64
CA SER A 38 -45.20 -0.74 13.93
C SER A 38 -43.91 0.06 13.92
N SER A 39 -43.86 1.09 14.74
CA SER A 39 -42.65 1.83 15.06
C SER A 39 -41.83 0.99 16.04
N GLU A 40 -40.89 0.21 15.53
CA GLU A 40 -39.78 -0.30 16.33
C GLU A 40 -38.49 0.25 15.79
N ASN A 41 -37.94 1.22 16.53
CA ASN A 41 -36.59 1.73 16.38
C ASN A 41 -35.60 0.58 16.64
N SER A 42 -35.13 -0.06 15.59
CA SER A 42 -34.09 -1.08 15.68
C SER A 42 -32.71 -0.44 15.72
N CYS A 43 -32.19 -0.22 16.93
CA CYS A 43 -30.78 0.07 17.20
C CYS A 43 -29.90 -1.17 16.96
N TYR A 44 -29.78 -1.61 15.70
CA TYR A 44 -28.91 -2.77 15.39
C TYR A 44 -27.47 -2.41 14.96
N THR A 45 -27.22 -1.18 14.59
CA THR A 45 -25.90 -0.74 14.09
C THR A 45 -24.76 -0.76 15.12
N PRO A 46 -24.95 -0.38 16.41
CA PRO A 46 -23.83 -0.41 17.35
C PRO A 46 -23.42 -1.82 17.79
N ARG A 47 -24.34 -2.78 17.79
CA ARG A 47 -24.03 -4.16 18.22
C ARG A 47 -23.20 -4.95 17.21
N ILE A 48 -23.43 -4.76 15.92
CA ILE A 48 -22.63 -5.41 14.86
C ILE A 48 -21.21 -4.83 14.83
N MET A 49 -21.05 -3.52 14.97
CA MET A 49 -19.73 -2.88 15.09
C MET A 49 -18.98 -3.32 16.35
N MET A 50 -19.68 -3.48 17.48
CA MET A 50 -19.08 -3.99 18.71
C MET A 50 -18.66 -5.46 18.58
N LEU A 51 -19.47 -6.27 17.92
CA LEU A 51 -19.16 -7.68 17.66
C LEU A 51 -17.96 -7.84 16.73
N LEU A 52 -17.89 -7.06 15.66
CA LEU A 52 -16.74 -7.05 14.75
C LEU A 52 -15.47 -6.55 15.43
N ARG A 53 -15.59 -5.55 16.31
CA ARG A 53 -14.47 -5.07 17.13
C ARG A 53 -14.03 -6.09 18.18
N GLN A 54 -14.96 -6.83 18.76
CA GLN A 54 -14.66 -7.93 19.68
C GLN A 54 -14.01 -9.11 18.94
N ILE A 55 -14.46 -9.46 17.75
CA ILE A 55 -13.83 -10.50 16.92
C ILE A 55 -12.42 -10.04 16.51
N ALA A 56 -12.22 -8.80 16.11
CA ALA A 56 -10.91 -8.26 15.82
C ALA A 56 -10.00 -8.20 17.06
N LEU A 57 -10.53 -7.82 18.22
CA LEU A 57 -9.82 -7.86 19.50
C LEU A 57 -9.51 -9.30 19.95
N TRP A 58 -10.39 -10.25 19.73
CA TRP A 58 -10.12 -11.67 19.97
C TRP A 58 -9.05 -12.21 19.03
N LEU A 59 -9.05 -11.81 17.76
CA LEU A 59 -7.97 -12.11 16.83
C LEU A 59 -6.65 -11.45 17.27
N CYS A 60 -6.69 -10.24 17.83
CA CYS A 60 -5.50 -9.58 18.40
C CYS A 60 -5.05 -10.18 19.75
N VAL A 61 -5.97 -10.62 20.61
CA VAL A 61 -5.66 -11.26 21.91
C VAL A 61 -5.11 -12.68 21.69
N LEU A 62 -5.56 -13.40 20.67
CA LEU A 62 -4.94 -14.66 20.23
C LEU A 62 -3.51 -14.45 19.70
N GLN A 63 -3.11 -13.22 19.38
CA GLN A 63 -1.77 -12.84 18.93
C GLN A 63 -0.77 -12.56 20.08
N GLY A 64 -1.16 -12.66 21.35
CA GLY A 64 -0.26 -12.59 22.51
C GLY A 64 0.69 -13.80 22.65
N GLY A 65 0.58 -14.80 21.75
CA GLY A 65 1.59 -15.82 21.58
C GLY A 65 2.85 -15.22 20.96
N THR A 66 4.00 -15.42 21.57
CA THR A 66 5.30 -15.03 21.03
C THR A 66 5.50 -15.69 19.66
N PHE A 67 5.19 -14.96 18.58
CA PHE A 67 5.70 -15.33 17.27
C PHE A 67 7.22 -15.29 17.38
N GLY A 68 7.89 -16.43 17.26
CA GLY A 68 9.34 -16.44 17.24
C GLY A 68 9.86 -15.62 16.09
N ALA A 69 11.03 -15.04 16.30
CA ALA A 69 11.75 -14.33 15.24
C ALA A 69 11.75 -15.22 13.98
N PRO A 70 11.17 -14.77 12.87
CA PRO A 70 11.11 -15.55 11.65
C PRO A 70 12.54 -15.71 11.15
N ALA A 71 12.99 -16.94 10.97
CA ALA A 71 14.07 -17.20 10.04
C ALA A 71 13.66 -16.53 8.71
N LEU A 72 14.63 -16.02 7.91
CA LEU A 72 14.34 -15.52 6.56
C LEU A 72 13.49 -16.58 5.87
N ALA A 73 12.19 -16.30 5.82
CA ALA A 73 11.20 -17.22 5.28
C ALA A 73 11.24 -17.08 3.78
N GLN A 74 11.69 -18.11 3.09
CA GLN A 74 11.93 -18.12 1.66
C GLN A 74 10.80 -18.78 0.90
N LEU A 75 10.40 -18.19 -0.24
CA LEU A 75 9.41 -18.79 -1.12
C LEU A 75 10.00 -20.01 -1.86
N ALA A 76 9.30 -21.13 -1.76
CA ALA A 76 9.51 -22.31 -2.56
C ALA A 76 8.94 -22.13 -3.98
N SER A 77 9.30 -23.03 -4.90
CA SER A 77 8.83 -22.97 -6.30
C SER A 77 7.31 -23.03 -6.44
N GLY A 78 6.63 -23.67 -5.50
CA GLY A 78 5.17 -23.81 -5.48
C GLY A 78 4.40 -22.57 -5.05
N GLY A 79 5.07 -21.47 -4.69
CA GLY A 79 4.39 -20.23 -4.31
C GLY A 79 3.90 -20.21 -2.85
N PHE A 80 4.76 -20.59 -1.93
CA PHE A 80 4.59 -20.50 -0.46
C PHE A 80 5.95 -20.49 0.20
N THR A 81 6.04 -20.05 1.46
CA THR A 81 7.27 -20.19 2.23
C THR A 81 7.57 -21.67 2.49
N GLY A 82 8.78 -22.11 2.14
CA GLY A 82 9.13 -23.53 2.22
C GLY A 82 10.58 -23.86 1.94
N THR A 83 10.84 -25.14 1.69
CA THR A 83 12.15 -25.65 1.32
C THR A 83 12.40 -25.53 -0.19
N ILE A 84 12.32 -26.58 -0.97
CA ILE A 84 12.51 -26.54 -2.43
C ILE A 84 11.15 -26.46 -3.13
N ASN A 85 10.32 -27.47 -2.95
CA ASN A 85 8.97 -27.61 -3.51
C ASN A 85 7.90 -27.75 -2.41
N SER A 86 8.28 -28.05 -1.18
CA SER A 86 7.36 -28.31 -0.07
C SER A 86 7.25 -27.14 0.89
N PRO A 87 6.05 -26.85 1.42
CA PRO A 87 5.86 -25.82 2.41
C PRO A 87 6.45 -26.20 3.76
N THR A 88 6.91 -25.20 4.51
CA THR A 88 7.15 -25.27 5.95
C THR A 88 6.01 -24.59 6.71
N ALA A 89 5.99 -24.73 8.04
CA ALA A 89 5.03 -24.01 8.86
C ALA A 89 5.36 -22.51 9.03
N ASP A 90 6.52 -22.06 8.58
CA ASP A 90 6.92 -20.66 8.64
C ASP A 90 6.17 -19.84 7.59
N VAL A 91 5.96 -18.57 7.88
CA VAL A 91 5.33 -17.58 7.00
C VAL A 91 6.17 -16.29 6.95
N LEU A 92 6.00 -15.52 5.90
CA LEU A 92 6.57 -14.17 5.83
C LEU A 92 6.03 -13.29 6.96
N SER A 93 6.91 -12.56 7.62
CA SER A 93 6.51 -11.58 8.65
C SER A 93 5.68 -10.45 8.05
N PRO A 94 4.77 -9.84 8.83
CA PRO A 94 4.02 -8.68 8.39
C PRO A 94 4.95 -7.58 7.86
N GLY A 95 4.65 -7.05 6.66
CA GLY A 95 5.48 -6.03 6.01
C GLY A 95 6.74 -6.56 5.32
N VAL A 96 6.87 -7.88 5.18
CA VAL A 96 7.92 -8.49 4.35
C VAL A 96 7.34 -8.87 2.99
N VAL A 97 8.07 -8.53 1.94
CA VAL A 97 7.79 -8.87 0.54
C VAL A 97 8.95 -9.70 0.02
N SER A 98 8.65 -10.84 -0.60
CA SER A 98 9.67 -11.71 -1.20
C SER A 98 9.31 -12.02 -2.64
N GLY A 99 10.23 -11.71 -3.55
CA GLY A 99 10.14 -12.07 -4.97
C GLY A 99 11.12 -13.18 -5.29
N THR A 100 10.68 -14.27 -5.92
CA THR A 100 11.55 -15.37 -6.33
C THR A 100 11.31 -15.78 -7.78
N TRP A 101 12.40 -16.10 -8.46
CA TRP A 101 12.40 -16.76 -9.75
C TRP A 101 12.97 -18.18 -9.59
N ASN A 102 12.32 -19.16 -10.20
CA ASN A 102 12.75 -20.55 -10.21
C ASN A 102 12.77 -21.06 -11.68
N ASN A 103 13.82 -21.76 -12.06
CA ASN A 103 13.95 -22.35 -13.40
C ASN A 103 13.10 -23.60 -13.60
N SER A 104 12.44 -24.07 -12.56
CA SER A 104 11.65 -25.29 -12.56
C SER A 104 10.35 -25.07 -11.82
N ASN A 105 9.29 -25.68 -12.34
CA ASN A 105 8.02 -25.84 -11.67
C ASN A 105 7.79 -27.34 -11.37
N PRO A 106 7.51 -27.77 -10.14
CA PRO A 106 7.25 -29.17 -9.81
C PRO A 106 5.99 -29.73 -10.48
N GLU A 107 5.15 -28.86 -11.00
CA GLU A 107 3.80 -29.13 -11.47
C GLU A 107 3.73 -29.26 -12.99
N LYS A 108 4.47 -30.21 -13.56
CA LYS A 108 4.34 -30.50 -14.99
C LYS A 108 3.03 -31.25 -15.25
N PRO A 109 2.13 -30.76 -16.15
CA PRO A 109 0.96 -31.52 -16.55
C PRO A 109 1.39 -32.87 -17.17
N ARG A 110 0.79 -33.95 -16.70
CA ARG A 110 1.06 -35.29 -17.24
C ARG A 110 0.66 -35.34 -18.71
N GLY A 111 1.58 -35.70 -19.60
CA GLY A 111 1.31 -35.79 -21.03
C GLY A 111 1.59 -34.53 -21.83
N SER A 112 2.05 -33.46 -21.21
CA SER A 112 2.57 -32.29 -21.96
C SER A 112 3.89 -32.70 -22.66
N PRO A 113 4.04 -32.52 -23.97
CA PRO A 113 5.31 -32.78 -24.63
C PRO A 113 6.38 -31.92 -23.97
N ALA A 114 7.56 -32.49 -23.74
CA ALA A 114 8.69 -31.82 -23.11
C ALA A 114 9.28 -30.78 -24.06
N VAL A 115 8.60 -29.66 -24.24
CA VAL A 115 9.05 -28.53 -25.03
C VAL A 115 9.32 -27.37 -24.08
N GLY A 116 10.57 -27.16 -23.71
CA GLY A 116 11.00 -26.02 -22.93
C GLY A 116 11.18 -26.26 -21.43
N SER A 117 11.76 -25.26 -20.78
CA SER A 117 11.96 -25.24 -19.33
C SER A 117 10.72 -24.68 -18.66
N PHE A 118 10.19 -25.42 -17.70
CA PHE A 118 9.21 -24.88 -16.75
C PHE A 118 9.90 -23.90 -15.80
N GLY A 119 9.24 -22.79 -15.52
CA GLY A 119 9.71 -21.83 -14.56
C GLY A 119 8.55 -21.25 -13.74
N SER A 120 8.89 -20.56 -12.67
CA SER A 120 7.92 -19.77 -11.92
C SER A 120 8.53 -18.48 -11.40
N VAL A 121 7.70 -17.44 -11.38
CA VAL A 121 7.97 -16.20 -10.63
C VAL A 121 6.92 -16.11 -9.53
N ASN A 122 7.39 -15.96 -8.29
CA ASN A 122 6.52 -15.83 -7.13
C ASN A 122 6.72 -14.47 -6.47
N LEU A 123 5.65 -13.89 -5.97
CA LEU A 123 5.67 -12.68 -5.19
C LEU A 123 4.82 -12.89 -3.93
N GLY A 124 5.48 -12.99 -2.79
CA GLY A 124 4.85 -13.26 -1.51
C GLY A 124 4.84 -12.05 -0.59
N PHE A 125 3.82 -12.00 0.25
CA PHE A 125 3.57 -10.93 1.20
C PHE A 125 3.21 -11.48 2.57
N GLY A 126 3.91 -11.05 3.61
CA GLY A 126 3.43 -11.17 4.98
C GLY A 126 2.40 -10.06 5.25
N VAL A 127 1.13 -10.44 5.34
CA VAL A 127 0.02 -9.49 5.43
C VAL A 127 -0.34 -9.18 6.88
N LEU A 128 -0.55 -10.20 7.66
CA LEU A 128 -0.86 -10.13 9.09
C LEU A 128 0.04 -11.13 9.85
N PRO A 129 0.17 -11.01 11.17
CA PRO A 129 0.87 -12.01 11.94
C PRO A 129 0.32 -13.42 11.64
N GLY A 130 1.18 -14.29 11.17
CA GLY A 130 0.84 -15.65 10.77
C GLY A 130 0.21 -15.80 9.39
N LEU A 131 -0.15 -14.74 8.66
CA LEU A 131 -0.79 -14.82 7.34
C LEU A 131 0.15 -14.40 6.21
N GLU A 132 0.37 -15.32 5.30
CA GLU A 132 1.13 -15.14 4.06
C GLU A 132 0.20 -15.31 2.86
N LEU A 133 0.33 -14.40 1.88
CA LEU A 133 -0.30 -14.52 0.57
C LEU A 133 0.77 -14.49 -0.51
N VAL A 134 0.62 -15.32 -1.53
CA VAL A 134 1.58 -15.42 -2.63
C VAL A 134 0.86 -15.43 -3.96
N GLY A 135 1.26 -14.53 -4.87
CA GLY A 135 0.96 -14.60 -6.28
C GLY A 135 2.06 -15.38 -7.01
N ARG A 136 1.68 -16.32 -7.85
CA ARG A 136 2.60 -17.12 -8.66
C ARG A 136 2.23 -17.01 -10.12
N LEU A 137 3.23 -16.77 -10.96
CA LEU A 137 3.16 -16.92 -12.40
C LEU A 137 4.01 -18.14 -12.78
N ALA A 138 3.35 -19.24 -13.11
CA ALA A 138 3.98 -20.43 -13.66
C ALA A 138 3.96 -20.36 -15.19
N PHE A 139 5.06 -20.72 -15.83
CA PHE A 139 5.19 -20.65 -17.28
C PHE A 139 5.98 -21.85 -17.84
N GLU A 140 5.61 -22.26 -19.06
CA GLU A 140 6.30 -23.26 -19.85
C GLU A 140 6.77 -22.61 -21.17
N GLY A 141 7.98 -22.92 -21.62
CA GLY A 141 8.51 -22.49 -22.90
C GLY A 141 9.22 -21.15 -22.89
N ASP A 142 9.40 -20.55 -24.06
CA ASP A 142 10.08 -19.27 -24.24
C ASP A 142 9.26 -18.13 -23.64
N LEU A 143 9.91 -17.25 -22.91
CA LEU A 143 9.31 -16.08 -22.27
C LEU A 143 8.66 -15.12 -23.27
N GLN A 144 9.14 -15.08 -24.52
CA GLN A 144 8.65 -14.19 -25.58
C GLN A 144 7.73 -14.87 -26.59
N CYS A 145 7.33 -16.08 -26.30
CA CYS A 145 6.51 -16.87 -27.20
C CYS A 145 5.09 -16.29 -27.36
N ASN A 146 4.72 -15.96 -28.60
CA ASN A 146 3.37 -15.53 -28.94
C ASN A 146 2.51 -16.74 -29.32
N MET A 147 1.51 -17.08 -28.50
CA MET A 147 0.62 -18.23 -28.68
C MET A 147 -0.31 -18.08 -29.90
N TYR A 148 -0.48 -16.86 -30.43
CA TYR A 148 -1.31 -16.58 -31.62
C TYR A 148 -0.53 -16.47 -32.92
N SER A 149 0.80 -16.63 -32.90
CA SER A 149 1.60 -16.51 -34.12
C SER A 149 1.33 -17.69 -35.06
N ALA A 150 0.65 -17.42 -36.15
CA ALA A 150 0.45 -18.39 -37.24
C ALA A 150 1.73 -18.65 -38.08
N VAL A 151 2.79 -17.88 -37.86
CA VAL A 151 4.01 -17.87 -38.69
C VAL A 151 5.16 -18.68 -38.10
N SER A 152 5.15 -18.86 -36.77
CA SER A 152 6.10 -19.74 -36.09
C SER A 152 5.32 -20.91 -35.47
N ALA A 153 5.96 -22.08 -35.37
CA ALA A 153 5.38 -23.24 -34.74
C ALA A 153 4.63 -22.82 -33.44
N PRO A 154 3.37 -23.22 -33.27
CA PRO A 154 2.57 -22.72 -32.17
C PRO A 154 3.31 -22.97 -30.88
N CYS A 155 3.56 -21.93 -30.13
CA CYS A 155 4.10 -22.05 -28.80
C CYS A 155 3.12 -22.87 -27.96
N SER A 156 3.43 -24.11 -27.74
CA SER A 156 2.72 -24.91 -26.73
C SER A 156 3.27 -24.51 -25.36
N GLY A 157 2.81 -23.42 -24.80
CA GLY A 157 3.25 -22.97 -23.49
C GLY A 157 2.06 -22.74 -22.57
N MET A 158 2.14 -23.19 -21.32
CA MET A 158 1.17 -22.85 -20.30
C MET A 158 1.67 -21.62 -19.54
N ARG A 159 0.77 -20.67 -19.30
CA ARG A 159 0.98 -19.54 -18.40
C ARG A 159 -0.17 -19.53 -17.41
N ASP A 160 0.14 -19.69 -16.15
CA ASP A 160 -0.86 -19.75 -15.09
C ASP A 160 -0.53 -18.73 -14.00
N LEU A 161 -1.43 -17.76 -13.87
CA LEU A 161 -1.37 -16.76 -12.81
C LEU A 161 -2.28 -17.21 -11.68
N SER A 162 -1.69 -17.61 -10.57
CA SER A 162 -2.40 -18.17 -9.42
C SER A 162 -2.11 -17.42 -8.13
N ALA A 163 -3.04 -17.53 -7.18
CA ALA A 163 -2.90 -17.00 -5.83
C ALA A 163 -2.95 -18.14 -4.81
N SER A 164 -2.09 -18.07 -3.81
CA SER A 164 -1.97 -19.02 -2.72
C SER A 164 -1.99 -18.30 -1.38
N GLY A 165 -2.43 -18.99 -0.32
CA GLY A 165 -2.43 -18.45 1.03
C GLY A 165 -2.02 -19.49 2.05
N LYS A 166 -1.30 -19.06 3.11
CA LYS A 166 -0.89 -19.90 4.22
C LYS A 166 -1.07 -19.15 5.53
N TYR A 167 -1.59 -19.87 6.54
CA TYR A 167 -1.77 -19.35 7.88
C TYR A 167 -1.06 -20.22 8.90
N GLN A 168 -0.11 -19.63 9.62
CA GLN A 168 0.56 -20.23 10.77
C GLN A 168 -0.29 -20.01 12.01
N LEU A 169 -0.59 -21.07 12.72
CA LEU A 169 -1.30 -20.98 13.99
C LEU A 169 -0.43 -20.29 15.05
N PRO A 170 -1.01 -19.44 15.91
CA PRO A 170 -0.30 -18.79 17.01
C PRO A 170 -0.07 -19.75 18.18
N LEU A 171 0.32 -20.99 17.87
CA LEU A 171 0.56 -22.06 18.82
C LEU A 171 1.97 -22.58 18.63
N ARG A 172 2.68 -22.79 19.74
CA ARG A 172 3.96 -23.49 19.77
C ARG A 172 3.83 -24.71 20.67
N LEU A 173 4.16 -25.83 20.11
CA LEU A 173 4.18 -27.09 20.83
C LEU A 173 5.62 -27.44 21.26
N GLY A 174 5.81 -28.52 21.96
CA GLY A 174 7.15 -29.00 22.34
C GLY A 174 8.12 -29.03 21.15
N TRP A 175 9.41 -28.85 21.40
CA TRP A 175 10.47 -28.76 20.38
C TRP A 175 10.30 -27.59 19.38
N ASP A 176 9.77 -26.47 19.84
CA ASP A 176 9.45 -25.29 19.03
C ASP A 176 8.64 -25.65 17.76
N THR A 177 7.70 -26.57 17.90
CA THR A 177 6.89 -27.04 16.78
C THR A 177 5.84 -26.00 16.43
N ARG A 178 5.88 -25.55 15.18
CA ARG A 178 4.95 -24.63 14.55
C ARG A 178 4.00 -25.40 13.64
N LEU A 179 2.75 -24.97 13.58
CA LEU A 179 1.72 -25.55 12.74
C LEU A 179 1.20 -24.51 11.76
N ALA A 180 0.99 -24.92 10.51
CA ALA A 180 0.34 -24.08 9.51
C ALA A 180 -0.58 -24.91 8.62
N PHE A 181 -1.54 -24.23 8.02
CA PHE A 181 -2.34 -24.77 6.93
C PHE A 181 -2.36 -23.78 5.77
N GLY A 182 -2.50 -24.30 4.57
CA GLY A 182 -2.47 -23.47 3.37
C GLY A 182 -3.27 -24.05 2.23
N ALA A 183 -3.48 -23.20 1.25
CA ALA A 183 -4.13 -23.53 0.01
C ALA A 183 -3.35 -22.94 -1.15
N VAL A 184 -3.05 -23.74 -2.13
CA VAL A 184 -2.32 -23.36 -3.35
C VAL A 184 -3.32 -23.22 -4.47
N ASP A 185 -3.09 -22.25 -5.35
CA ASP A 185 -3.89 -22.03 -6.57
C ASP A 185 -5.39 -21.92 -6.29
N VAL A 186 -5.75 -21.06 -5.35
CA VAL A 186 -7.17 -20.81 -4.98
C VAL A 186 -7.77 -19.62 -5.70
N GLY A 187 -6.98 -18.85 -6.44
CA GLY A 187 -7.39 -17.70 -7.22
C GLY A 187 -6.62 -17.59 -8.52
N GLY A 188 -7.32 -17.25 -9.58
CA GLY A 188 -6.83 -17.17 -10.95
C GLY A 188 -7.92 -17.56 -11.94
N ALA A 189 -7.62 -17.48 -13.24
CA ALA A 189 -8.55 -17.90 -14.30
C ALA A 189 -8.70 -19.43 -14.34
N ALA A 190 -7.60 -20.14 -14.13
CA ALA A 190 -7.55 -21.60 -13.99
C ALA A 190 -7.18 -21.99 -12.56
N THR A 191 -7.48 -23.21 -12.17
CA THR A 191 -7.16 -23.76 -10.85
C THR A 191 -6.59 -25.16 -11.00
N ASN A 192 -5.68 -25.32 -11.95
CA ASN A 192 -5.13 -26.63 -12.37
C ASN A 192 -4.31 -27.30 -11.26
N PHE A 193 -3.72 -26.52 -10.36
CA PHE A 193 -2.80 -26.99 -9.34
C PHE A 193 -3.35 -26.83 -7.92
N ARG A 194 -4.68 -26.71 -7.79
CA ARG A 194 -5.32 -26.47 -6.49
C ARG A 194 -5.03 -27.61 -5.53
N SER A 195 -4.42 -27.23 -4.41
CA SER A 195 -4.10 -28.15 -3.31
C SER A 195 -4.37 -27.47 -1.96
N TYR A 196 -4.79 -28.29 -1.00
CA TYR A 196 -4.91 -27.86 0.41
C TYR A 196 -3.95 -28.70 1.23
N TYR A 197 -3.29 -28.12 2.22
CA TYR A 197 -2.31 -28.83 3.04
C TYR A 197 -2.29 -28.37 4.48
N GLY A 198 -1.87 -29.28 5.35
CA GLY A 198 -1.47 -29.01 6.72
C GLY A 198 -0.01 -29.40 6.92
N VAL A 199 0.74 -28.60 7.68
CA VAL A 199 2.18 -28.80 7.87
C VAL A 199 2.61 -28.45 9.28
N ALA A 200 3.53 -29.25 9.84
CA ALA A 200 4.22 -29.04 11.09
C ALA A 200 5.72 -28.89 10.85
N THR A 201 6.36 -27.92 11.47
CA THR A 201 7.82 -27.73 11.44
C THR A 201 8.34 -27.62 12.87
N SER A 202 9.28 -28.51 13.22
CA SER A 202 9.95 -28.56 14.54
C SER A 202 11.42 -28.18 14.40
N SER A 203 11.95 -27.45 15.36
CA SER A 203 13.33 -26.97 15.38
C SER A 203 14.16 -27.69 16.46
N PHE A 204 15.25 -28.32 16.06
CA PHE A 204 16.19 -29.05 16.91
C PHE A 204 17.59 -28.45 16.76
N GLY A 205 17.88 -27.38 17.49
CA GLY A 205 19.16 -26.70 17.36
C GLY A 205 19.37 -26.15 15.94
N SER A 206 20.37 -26.63 15.20
CA SER A 206 20.66 -26.23 13.82
C SER A 206 19.85 -27.00 12.75
N VAL A 207 18.87 -27.82 13.16
CA VAL A 207 18.09 -28.64 12.23
C VAL A 207 16.62 -28.33 12.37
N ASP A 208 15.95 -28.06 11.24
CA ASP A 208 14.49 -28.02 11.14
C ASP A 208 13.98 -29.25 10.43
N VAL A 209 12.95 -29.85 10.97
CA VAL A 209 12.27 -31.00 10.38
C VAL A 209 10.81 -30.62 10.13
N THR A 210 10.38 -30.84 8.92
CA THR A 210 9.00 -30.54 8.48
C THR A 210 8.32 -31.81 8.05
N LEU A 211 7.06 -31.98 8.44
CA LEU A 211 6.16 -33.03 7.98
C LEU A 211 4.80 -32.44 7.67
N GLY A 212 4.23 -32.83 6.55
CA GLY A 212 2.92 -32.35 6.12
C GLY A 212 2.16 -33.37 5.27
N TYR A 213 0.89 -33.09 5.10
CA TYR A 213 -0.01 -33.80 4.22
C TYR A 213 -0.83 -32.82 3.39
N GLY A 214 -0.88 -33.06 2.10
CA GLY A 214 -1.65 -32.27 1.16
C GLY A 214 -2.66 -33.11 0.40
N ARG A 215 -3.67 -32.46 -0.15
CA ARG A 215 -4.66 -33.06 -1.04
C ARG A 215 -4.96 -32.11 -2.18
N GLY A 216 -4.67 -32.57 -3.39
CA GLY A 216 -5.01 -31.88 -4.63
C GLY A 216 -6.40 -32.26 -5.13
N ASN A 217 -7.04 -31.35 -5.85
CA ASN A 217 -8.35 -31.56 -6.46
C ASN A 217 -8.26 -32.12 -7.88
N HIS A 218 -7.08 -32.09 -8.50
CA HIS A 218 -6.83 -32.49 -9.87
C HIS A 218 -5.61 -33.41 -9.96
N ALA A 219 -5.54 -34.22 -11.01
CA ALA A 219 -4.43 -35.18 -11.24
C ALA A 219 -3.04 -34.53 -11.36
N HIS A 220 -2.99 -33.22 -11.50
CA HIS A 220 -1.75 -32.43 -11.67
C HIS A 220 -1.46 -31.52 -10.48
N SER A 221 -2.22 -31.67 -9.39
CA SER A 221 -2.01 -30.86 -8.20
C SER A 221 -0.66 -31.15 -7.56
N SER A 222 0.05 -30.11 -7.15
CA SER A 222 1.18 -30.25 -6.24
C SER A 222 0.71 -30.69 -4.86
N LEU A 223 1.60 -31.26 -4.07
CA LEU A 223 1.33 -31.66 -2.68
C LEU A 223 0.13 -32.61 -2.52
N ASP A 224 0.00 -33.61 -3.40
CA ASP A 224 -1.01 -34.67 -3.23
C ASP A 224 -0.39 -35.88 -2.51
N GLY A 225 -0.59 -35.95 -1.19
CA GLY A 225 -0.07 -36.97 -0.30
C GLY A 225 0.84 -36.47 0.82
N LEU A 226 1.61 -37.37 1.41
CA LEU A 226 2.61 -37.03 2.43
C LEU A 226 3.80 -36.31 1.79
N PHE A 227 4.27 -35.28 2.44
CA PHE A 227 5.51 -34.59 2.11
C PHE A 227 6.29 -34.27 3.38
N GLY A 228 7.58 -34.02 3.23
CA GLY A 228 8.41 -33.66 4.36
C GLY A 228 9.77 -33.14 3.93
N SER A 229 10.42 -32.38 4.78
CA SER A 229 11.73 -31.85 4.51
C SER A 229 12.58 -31.70 5.76
N THR A 230 13.88 -31.69 5.56
CA THR A 230 14.86 -31.35 6.61
C THR A 230 15.75 -30.24 6.10
N GLN A 231 15.99 -29.26 6.94
CA GLN A 231 16.86 -28.12 6.70
C GLN A 231 17.92 -28.07 7.79
N VAL A 232 19.20 -28.10 7.40
CA VAL A 232 20.35 -28.02 8.31
C VAL A 232 21.05 -26.69 8.08
N PHE A 233 21.15 -25.87 9.11
CA PHE A 233 21.88 -24.61 9.11
C PHE A 233 23.37 -24.87 9.28
N LEU A 234 24.13 -24.82 8.19
CA LEU A 234 25.57 -25.07 8.21
C LEU A 234 26.34 -23.85 8.72
N THR A 235 25.90 -22.66 8.34
CA THR A 235 26.41 -21.34 8.79
C THR A 235 25.26 -20.37 8.86
N GLU A 236 25.50 -19.11 9.21
CA GLU A 236 24.51 -18.00 9.16
C GLU A 236 23.87 -17.85 7.78
N HIS A 237 24.61 -18.20 6.71
CA HIS A 237 24.20 -17.95 5.33
C HIS A 237 23.89 -19.23 4.56
N TRP A 238 24.49 -20.37 4.91
CA TRP A 238 24.37 -21.61 4.16
C TRP A 238 23.50 -22.64 4.86
N ARG A 239 22.63 -23.27 4.11
CA ARG A 239 21.71 -24.33 4.56
C ARG A 239 21.77 -25.51 3.61
N ALA A 240 21.85 -26.72 4.13
CA ALA A 240 21.64 -27.95 3.39
C ALA A 240 20.17 -28.38 3.50
N LEU A 241 19.60 -28.87 2.42
CA LEU A 241 18.19 -29.23 2.30
C LEU A 241 18.05 -30.67 1.81
N ALA A 242 17.11 -31.41 2.41
CA ALA A 242 16.62 -32.67 1.87
C ALA A 242 15.09 -32.66 1.94
N GLU A 243 14.42 -33.10 0.89
CA GLU A 243 12.97 -32.96 0.74
C GLU A 243 12.38 -34.14 -0.02
N PHE A 244 11.20 -34.55 0.41
CA PHE A 244 10.26 -35.37 -0.34
C PHE A 244 8.97 -34.59 -0.55
N ASP A 245 8.67 -34.23 -1.82
CA ASP A 245 7.57 -33.32 -2.19
C ASP A 245 6.26 -34.08 -2.54
N SER A 246 5.99 -35.20 -1.93
CA SER A 246 4.96 -36.22 -2.26
C SER A 246 5.27 -37.07 -3.49
N HIS A 247 6.19 -36.69 -4.34
CA HIS A 247 6.48 -37.36 -5.61
C HIS A 247 7.96 -37.74 -5.72
N GLU A 248 8.87 -36.82 -5.46
CA GLU A 248 10.30 -36.95 -5.68
C GLU A 248 11.12 -36.63 -4.44
N LEU A 249 12.22 -37.36 -4.27
CA LEU A 249 13.25 -37.04 -3.29
C LEU A 249 14.28 -36.09 -3.91
N ARG A 250 14.58 -35.00 -3.22
CA ARG A 250 15.56 -34.00 -3.63
C ARG A 250 16.53 -33.68 -2.51
N ALA A 251 17.76 -33.30 -2.88
CA ALA A 251 18.68 -32.65 -1.97
C ALA A 251 19.21 -31.36 -2.60
N GLY A 252 19.50 -30.39 -1.77
CA GLY A 252 19.91 -29.08 -2.23
C GLY A 252 20.68 -28.29 -1.20
N ILE A 253 21.11 -27.13 -1.66
CA ILE A 253 21.81 -26.14 -0.84
C ILE A 253 21.18 -24.77 -1.10
N ARG A 254 21.16 -23.93 -0.07
CA ARG A 254 20.60 -22.59 -0.10
C ARG A 254 21.55 -21.62 0.56
N TYR A 255 21.70 -20.47 -0.08
CA TYR A 255 22.43 -19.32 0.44
C TYR A 255 21.47 -18.16 0.67
N ALA A 256 21.53 -17.53 1.83
CA ALA A 256 20.73 -16.35 2.17
C ALA A 256 21.62 -15.32 2.87
N ARG A 257 21.61 -14.07 2.38
CA ARG A 257 22.44 -12.99 2.94
C ARG A 257 21.68 -11.67 2.96
N PRO A 258 21.62 -10.96 4.10
CA PRO A 258 21.22 -9.57 4.13
C PRO A 258 22.21 -8.72 3.32
N LEU A 259 21.71 -7.94 2.38
CA LEU A 259 22.48 -6.93 1.63
C LEU A 259 22.45 -5.59 2.35
N THR A 260 21.29 -5.27 2.95
CA THR A 260 21.07 -4.11 3.82
C THR A 260 20.18 -4.52 5.00
N GLU A 261 19.86 -3.61 5.90
CA GLU A 261 18.91 -3.85 6.99
C GLU A 261 17.50 -4.22 6.50
N GLN A 262 17.16 -3.88 5.25
CA GLN A 262 15.84 -4.08 4.67
C GLN A 262 15.82 -5.01 3.46
N LEU A 263 16.96 -5.36 2.89
CA LEU A 263 17.05 -6.16 1.68
C LEU A 263 17.94 -7.38 1.89
N ALA A 264 17.45 -8.55 1.53
CA ALA A 264 18.19 -9.81 1.55
C ALA A 264 18.16 -10.48 0.18
N LEU A 265 19.28 -11.12 -0.16
CA LEU A 265 19.45 -11.95 -1.36
C LEU A 265 19.37 -13.41 -0.95
N GLU A 266 18.70 -14.20 -1.76
CA GLU A 266 18.56 -15.64 -1.58
C GLU A 266 18.85 -16.38 -2.89
N MET A 267 19.58 -17.48 -2.81
CA MET A 267 19.89 -18.34 -3.96
C MET A 267 19.82 -19.79 -3.49
N GLY A 268 19.32 -20.65 -4.37
CA GLY A 268 19.25 -22.09 -4.07
C GLY A 268 19.47 -22.94 -5.30
N ALA A 269 20.00 -24.14 -5.07
CA ALA A 269 20.09 -25.16 -6.10
C ALA A 269 19.82 -26.54 -5.49
N SER A 270 19.13 -27.39 -6.23
CA SER A 270 18.80 -28.75 -5.81
C SER A 270 18.87 -29.74 -6.95
N ARG A 271 19.07 -31.01 -6.58
CA ARG A 271 19.12 -32.13 -7.49
C ARG A 271 18.10 -33.21 -7.08
N LYS A 272 17.42 -33.77 -8.06
CA LYS A 272 16.55 -34.90 -7.92
C LYS A 272 17.40 -36.17 -7.61
N LEU A 273 17.00 -36.93 -6.57
CA LEU A 273 17.67 -38.19 -6.15
C LEU A 273 16.87 -39.44 -6.51
N SER A 274 15.58 -39.28 -6.81
CA SER A 274 14.71 -40.34 -7.28
C SER A 274 14.23 -40.11 -8.69
N ASN A 275 13.75 -41.11 -9.41
CA ASN A 275 13.27 -41.00 -10.81
C ASN A 275 11.83 -41.49 -10.93
N ARG A 276 10.94 -40.95 -10.11
CA ARG A 276 9.54 -41.37 -10.11
C ARG A 276 8.68 -40.53 -11.09
N THR A 277 9.15 -39.36 -11.44
CA THR A 277 8.45 -38.44 -12.35
C THR A 277 9.40 -37.87 -13.40
N ASP A 278 8.84 -37.19 -14.43
CA ASP A 278 9.59 -36.47 -15.45
C ASP A 278 10.04 -35.08 -15.02
N GLN A 279 9.99 -34.76 -13.72
CA GLN A 279 10.48 -33.47 -13.21
C GLN A 279 11.95 -33.26 -13.53
N GLN A 280 12.35 -32.00 -13.71
CA GLN A 280 13.73 -31.63 -14.00
C GLN A 280 14.70 -32.15 -12.94
N SER A 281 15.85 -32.65 -13.39
CA SER A 281 16.90 -33.20 -12.50
C SER A 281 17.49 -32.10 -11.62
N TRP A 282 17.70 -30.90 -12.16
CA TRP A 282 18.23 -29.74 -11.45
C TRP A 282 17.20 -28.64 -11.33
N GLN A 283 17.13 -28.05 -10.16
CA GLN A 283 16.36 -26.84 -9.91
C GLN A 283 17.28 -25.78 -9.32
N ALA A 284 17.10 -24.53 -9.76
CA ALA A 284 17.79 -23.36 -9.23
C ALA A 284 16.78 -22.23 -9.03
N GLY A 285 16.97 -21.44 -8.00
CA GLY A 285 16.15 -20.31 -7.68
C GLY A 285 16.97 -19.11 -7.23
N LEU A 286 16.46 -17.92 -7.53
CA LEU A 286 16.99 -16.64 -7.10
C LEU A 286 15.86 -15.85 -6.47
N GLY A 287 16.10 -15.25 -5.30
CA GLY A 287 15.11 -14.46 -4.57
C GLY A 287 15.67 -13.17 -4.01
N LEU A 288 14.80 -12.19 -3.89
CA LEU A 288 15.04 -10.94 -3.18
C LEU A 288 13.91 -10.75 -2.18
N THR A 289 14.27 -10.52 -0.92
CA THR A 289 13.32 -10.26 0.15
C THR A 289 13.54 -8.86 0.69
N TYR A 290 12.48 -8.06 0.73
CA TYR A 290 12.49 -6.70 1.23
C TYR A 290 11.55 -6.56 2.43
N SER A 291 12.01 -5.93 3.50
CA SER A 291 11.19 -5.58 4.66
C SER A 291 10.92 -4.08 4.70
N PHE A 292 9.66 -3.71 4.87
CA PHE A 292 9.28 -2.32 5.14
C PHE A 292 9.69 -1.88 6.56
N ASP A 293 9.88 -2.82 7.48
CA ASP A 293 10.44 -2.58 8.81
C ASP A 293 11.95 -2.84 8.81
N LYS A 294 12.75 -1.86 9.27
CA LYS A 294 14.21 -1.92 9.28
C LYS A 294 14.79 -3.05 10.12
N HIS A 295 14.03 -3.57 11.08
CA HIS A 295 14.54 -4.57 12.04
C HIS A 295 14.11 -6.01 11.70
N ALA A 296 13.10 -6.20 10.86
CA ALA A 296 12.50 -7.50 10.63
C ALA A 296 13.43 -8.54 9.96
N LEU A 297 14.38 -8.11 9.13
CA LEU A 297 15.31 -9.01 8.45
C LEU A 297 16.47 -9.48 9.35
N ASN A 298 16.91 -8.63 10.28
CA ASN A 298 18.00 -8.96 11.17
C ASN A 298 17.60 -9.94 12.28
N GLU A 299 16.34 -9.90 12.70
CA GLU A 299 15.79 -10.87 13.66
C GLU A 299 15.64 -12.26 13.04
N GLY A 300 15.45 -12.36 11.74
CA GLY A 300 15.23 -13.62 11.00
C GLY A 300 16.50 -14.38 10.65
N THR A 301 17.68 -13.78 10.71
CA THR A 301 18.96 -14.44 10.40
C THR A 301 19.66 -15.03 11.61
N ARG A 302 19.34 -14.57 12.82
CA ARG A 302 19.86 -15.14 14.05
C ARG A 302 18.90 -16.20 14.62
N ARG A 303 19.29 -17.44 14.57
CA ARG A 303 18.77 -18.37 15.56
C ARG A 303 19.25 -17.95 16.94
N PRO A 304 18.40 -17.96 17.98
CA PRO A 304 18.88 -17.77 19.34
C PRO A 304 19.97 -18.84 19.61
N ASP A 305 21.10 -18.38 20.11
CA ASP A 305 22.15 -19.28 20.60
C ASP A 305 21.54 -20.36 21.50
N VAL A 306 21.91 -21.60 21.27
CA VAL A 306 21.37 -22.79 21.93
C VAL A 306 21.77 -22.90 23.43
N ASN A 307 22.28 -21.83 24.04
CA ASN A 307 22.61 -21.77 25.45
C ASN A 307 21.82 -20.72 26.21
N PRO A 308 20.61 -21.07 26.73
CA PRO A 308 19.85 -20.15 27.56
C PRO A 308 20.48 -19.83 28.94
N VAL A 309 21.61 -20.46 29.30
CA VAL A 309 22.23 -20.31 30.61
C VAL A 309 23.24 -19.15 30.67
N VAL A 310 23.73 -18.61 29.54
CA VAL A 310 24.74 -17.54 29.52
C VAL A 310 24.11 -16.14 29.24
N ALA A 311 22.89 -16.07 28.70
CA ALA A 311 22.26 -14.79 28.37
C ALA A 311 21.71 -14.01 29.57
N ALA A 312 21.60 -14.62 30.76
CA ALA A 312 21.08 -13.98 31.97
C ALA A 312 22.11 -13.22 32.80
N GLN A 313 23.40 -13.28 32.47
CA GLN A 313 24.46 -12.63 33.22
C GLN A 313 25.19 -11.47 32.51
N GLY A 314 24.77 -11.11 31.28
CA GLY A 314 25.44 -10.09 30.46
C GLY A 314 24.82 -8.67 30.45
N ALA A 315 23.74 -8.43 31.15
CA ALA A 315 22.95 -7.20 30.99
C ALA A 315 23.03 -6.26 32.21
N ILE A 316 24.20 -6.06 32.79
CA ILE A 316 24.49 -4.87 33.63
C ILE A 316 25.96 -4.49 33.38
N ALA A 317 26.25 -3.89 32.24
CA ALA A 317 27.42 -3.06 32.09
C ALA A 317 27.00 -1.62 32.39
N GLN A 318 27.33 -1.16 33.59
CA GLN A 318 27.27 0.26 33.93
C GLN A 318 28.18 1.04 32.98
N PRO A 319 27.80 2.20 32.46
CA PRO A 319 28.68 3.05 31.70
C PRO A 319 29.76 3.56 32.64
N THR A 320 31.01 3.19 32.36
CA THR A 320 32.19 3.73 33.00
C THR A 320 32.26 5.22 32.68
N SER A 321 32.01 6.05 33.67
CA SER A 321 32.20 7.49 33.59
C SER A 321 33.68 7.79 33.34
N LEU A 322 34.00 8.31 32.17
CA LEU A 322 35.29 8.95 31.89
C LEU A 322 35.42 10.19 32.78
N PRO A 323 36.58 10.44 33.43
CA PRO A 323 36.76 11.61 34.27
C PRO A 323 36.70 12.87 33.39
N LEU A 324 35.85 13.82 33.79
CA LEU A 324 35.83 15.17 33.24
C LEU A 324 37.20 15.85 33.47
N PRO A 325 37.76 16.52 32.46
CA PRO A 325 38.93 17.37 32.64
C PRO A 325 38.59 18.53 33.58
N ALA A 326 39.52 18.83 34.49
CA ALA A 326 39.41 19.91 35.46
C ALA A 326 39.16 21.28 34.78
N PRO A 327 38.34 22.15 35.38
CA PRO A 327 38.05 23.45 34.79
C PRO A 327 39.31 24.32 34.78
N VAL A 328 39.72 24.76 33.60
CA VAL A 328 40.76 25.78 33.44
C VAL A 328 40.18 27.11 33.89
N ALA A 329 40.80 27.77 34.83
CA ALA A 329 40.43 29.07 35.33
C ALA A 329 40.38 30.11 34.17
N PRO A 330 39.33 30.91 34.05
CA PRO A 330 39.25 31.92 33.00
C PRO A 330 40.22 33.06 33.29
N THR A 331 41.14 33.29 32.37
CA THR A 331 41.91 34.54 32.30
C THR A 331 40.95 35.68 32.03
N ALA A 332 40.94 36.70 32.86
CA ALA A 332 40.13 37.90 32.72
C ALA A 332 40.49 38.65 31.42
N ALA A 333 39.74 38.43 30.39
CA ALA A 333 39.72 39.23 29.19
C ALA A 333 38.33 39.90 29.11
N GLY A 334 38.34 41.20 28.91
CA GLY A 334 37.29 42.17 28.87
C GLY A 334 35.84 41.73 28.81
N LEU A 335 35.04 42.28 29.70
CA LEU A 335 33.57 42.10 29.72
C LEU A 335 32.99 42.36 28.32
N PRO A 336 32.38 41.39 27.66
CA PRO A 336 31.59 41.71 26.49
C PRO A 336 30.40 42.54 26.96
N VAL A 337 30.14 43.63 26.21
CA VAL A 337 28.89 44.41 26.33
C VAL A 337 27.75 43.42 26.32
N ALA A 338 26.96 43.39 27.37
CA ALA A 338 25.80 42.51 27.47
C ALA A 338 24.90 42.83 26.30
N GLU A 339 24.88 41.92 25.31
CA GLU A 339 23.96 42.00 24.18
C GLU A 339 22.53 41.88 24.79
N ALA A 340 21.71 42.91 24.52
CA ALA A 340 20.37 42.98 25.08
C ALA A 340 19.61 41.67 24.73
N ALA A 341 18.97 41.04 25.73
CA ALA A 341 18.23 39.82 25.52
C ALA A 341 17.24 39.96 24.34
N PRO A 342 17.21 39.01 23.39
CA PRO A 342 16.42 39.16 22.17
C PRO A 342 14.94 39.36 22.51
N THR A 343 14.33 40.35 21.87
CA THR A 343 12.89 40.64 22.05
C THR A 343 12.01 39.52 21.51
N GLN A 344 10.75 39.47 21.91
CA GLN A 344 9.79 38.52 21.31
C GLN A 344 9.69 38.66 19.78
N ALA A 345 9.80 39.88 19.28
CA ALA A 345 9.81 40.17 17.83
C ALA A 345 11.02 39.53 17.15
N ASP A 346 12.22 39.69 17.70
CA ASP A 346 13.44 39.10 17.14
C ASP A 346 13.39 37.58 17.16
N ARG A 347 12.77 36.99 18.19
CA ARG A 347 12.58 35.53 18.30
C ARG A 347 11.58 35.03 17.25
N ALA A 348 10.47 35.76 17.05
CA ALA A 348 9.45 35.43 16.03
C ALA A 348 10.05 35.47 14.62
N GLU A 349 10.81 36.54 14.29
CA GLU A 349 11.45 36.64 12.99
C GLU A 349 12.51 35.55 12.75
N ARG A 350 13.32 35.27 13.76
CA ARG A 350 14.29 34.13 13.66
C ARG A 350 13.57 32.80 13.43
N MET A 351 12.45 32.57 14.13
CA MET A 351 11.65 31.37 13.94
C MET A 351 11.05 31.30 12.52
N ALA A 352 10.48 32.38 12.04
CA ALA A 352 9.93 32.47 10.68
C ALA A 352 11.00 32.14 9.62
N ASN A 353 12.19 32.76 9.76
CA ASN A 353 13.31 32.51 8.85
C ASN A 353 13.81 31.06 8.89
N ARG A 354 13.83 30.42 10.07
CA ARG A 354 14.19 28.98 10.21
C ARG A 354 13.14 28.09 9.57
N LEU A 355 11.86 28.32 9.83
CA LEU A 355 10.75 27.59 9.21
C LEU A 355 10.79 27.71 7.68
N GLN A 356 11.02 28.92 7.17
CA GLN A 356 11.10 29.15 5.73
C GLN A 356 12.26 28.37 5.09
N ARG A 357 13.46 28.39 5.72
CA ARG A 357 14.60 27.58 5.26
C ARG A 357 14.35 26.09 5.35
N ALA A 358 13.57 25.66 6.33
CA ALA A 358 13.15 24.26 6.48
C ALA A 358 12.03 23.83 5.52
N GLY A 359 11.56 24.72 4.64
CA GLY A 359 10.57 24.40 3.61
C GLY A 359 9.11 24.61 4.03
N PHE A 360 8.87 25.49 4.99
CA PHE A 360 7.52 25.96 5.32
C PHE A 360 7.20 27.27 4.60
N SER A 361 5.93 27.50 4.34
CA SER A 361 5.41 28.75 3.74
C SER A 361 4.21 29.26 4.51
N SER A 362 3.65 30.41 4.09
CA SER A 362 2.46 31.02 4.71
C SER A 362 2.57 31.10 6.24
N ILE A 363 3.73 31.59 6.73
CA ILE A 363 4.09 31.54 8.14
C ILE A 363 3.48 32.72 8.88
N TRP A 364 2.69 32.41 9.90
CA TRP A 364 2.12 33.34 10.87
C TRP A 364 2.70 33.03 12.24
N ILE A 365 3.22 34.01 12.95
CA ILE A 365 3.71 33.85 14.32
C ILE A 365 3.16 34.96 15.17
N GLY A 366 2.50 34.60 16.24
CA GLY A 366 1.95 35.50 17.23
C GLY A 366 2.21 35.00 18.66
N PHE A 367 1.87 35.85 19.61
CA PHE A 367 1.93 35.52 21.03
C PHE A 367 0.63 35.91 21.70
N ASP A 368 0.11 35.00 22.51
CA ASP A 368 -1.07 35.21 23.34
C ASP A 368 -0.72 34.87 24.79
N HIS A 369 -1.03 35.77 25.73
CA HIS A 369 -0.76 35.53 27.15
C HIS A 369 -1.40 34.27 27.72
N ALA A 370 -2.53 33.81 27.15
CA ALA A 370 -3.22 32.61 27.59
C ALA A 370 -2.75 31.33 26.88
N ARG A 371 -2.26 31.45 25.66
CA ARG A 371 -1.91 30.30 24.79
C ARG A 371 -0.40 30.17 24.51
N GLY A 372 0.40 31.17 24.90
CA GLY A 372 1.81 31.23 24.59
C GLY A 372 2.08 31.55 23.11
N TRP A 373 3.09 30.93 22.55
CA TRP A 373 3.44 31.06 21.14
C TRP A 373 2.40 30.38 20.26
N VAL A 374 1.93 31.10 19.25
CA VAL A 374 1.02 30.58 18.22
C VAL A 374 1.77 30.65 16.89
N ILE A 375 1.96 29.49 16.27
CA ILE A 375 2.65 29.36 14.97
C ILE A 375 1.70 28.64 14.03
N GLN A 376 1.36 29.30 12.91
CA GLN A 376 0.66 28.67 11.81
C GLN A 376 1.58 28.65 10.59
N ALA A 377 1.73 27.50 9.94
CA ALA A 377 2.60 27.35 8.78
C ALA A 377 2.12 26.25 7.84
N GLU A 378 2.42 26.40 6.57
CA GLU A 378 2.13 25.39 5.55
C GLU A 378 3.41 24.61 5.21
N PRO A 379 3.44 23.26 5.41
CA PRO A 379 4.65 22.44 5.24
C PRO A 379 4.90 22.09 3.78
N LEU A 380 5.33 23.01 2.95
CA LEU A 380 5.51 22.85 1.51
C LEU A 380 6.46 21.72 1.14
N ALA A 381 7.59 21.62 1.84
CA ALA A 381 8.59 20.57 1.59
C ALA A 381 8.27 19.22 2.27
N TRP A 382 7.34 19.19 3.23
CA TRP A 382 7.08 18.03 4.10
C TRP A 382 5.69 17.44 3.91
N ARG A 383 5.14 17.51 2.70
CA ARG A 383 3.76 17.09 2.42
C ARG A 383 3.53 15.59 2.49
N LYS A 384 4.56 14.77 2.24
CA LYS A 384 4.44 13.30 2.27
C LYS A 384 3.93 12.77 3.60
N ASN A 385 4.32 13.41 4.71
CA ASN A 385 3.84 13.03 6.04
C ASN A 385 3.81 14.24 6.97
N ARG A 386 2.63 14.58 7.47
CA ARG A 386 2.42 15.72 8.38
C ARG A 386 3.12 15.56 9.72
N LEU A 387 3.32 14.33 10.19
CA LEU A 387 4.06 14.07 11.43
C LEU A 387 5.55 14.41 11.30
N ASP A 388 6.14 14.21 10.11
CA ASP A 388 7.51 14.66 9.84
C ASP A 388 7.57 16.21 9.87
N ALA A 389 6.59 16.88 9.26
CA ALA A 389 6.46 18.34 9.32
C ALA A 389 6.35 18.86 10.77
N LEU A 390 5.48 18.21 11.57
CA LEU A 390 5.37 18.54 13.00
C LEU A 390 6.70 18.39 13.72
N GLY A 391 7.39 17.28 13.51
CA GLY A 391 8.69 17.01 14.15
C GLY A 391 9.73 18.07 13.83
N VAL A 392 9.82 18.50 12.56
CA VAL A 392 10.72 19.58 12.13
C VAL A 392 10.35 20.91 12.78
N ALA A 393 9.07 21.32 12.74
CA ALA A 393 8.64 22.58 13.33
C ALA A 393 8.87 22.60 14.84
N LEU A 394 8.59 21.51 15.54
CA LEU A 394 8.83 21.37 16.98
C LEU A 394 10.32 21.42 17.32
N ALA A 395 11.20 20.78 16.53
CA ALA A 395 12.64 20.83 16.74
C ALA A 395 13.19 22.26 16.58
N LEU A 396 12.71 22.98 15.57
CA LEU A 396 13.11 24.38 15.35
C LEU A 396 12.62 25.28 16.49
N TRP A 397 11.42 25.05 17.00
CA TRP A 397 10.91 25.80 18.15
C TRP A 397 11.67 25.45 19.43
N GLN A 398 11.96 24.18 19.69
CA GLN A 398 12.69 23.73 20.88
C GLN A 398 14.07 24.42 21.02
N LYS A 399 14.77 24.66 19.90
CA LYS A 399 16.06 25.34 19.88
C LYS A 399 16.02 26.80 20.38
N GLN A 400 14.85 27.41 20.52
CA GLN A 400 14.70 28.80 20.97
C GLN A 400 13.68 28.97 22.11
N ALA A 401 12.97 27.91 22.50
CA ALA A 401 12.05 27.94 23.61
C ALA A 401 12.77 28.27 24.92
N GLN A 402 12.19 29.11 25.76
CA GLN A 402 12.71 29.49 27.06
C GLN A 402 11.83 28.92 28.16
N GLY A 403 12.41 28.12 29.05
CA GLY A 403 11.69 27.54 30.18
C GLY A 403 10.50 26.67 29.71
N ASP A 404 9.34 26.88 30.36
CA ASP A 404 8.11 26.13 30.06
C ASP A 404 7.12 26.92 29.20
N GLU A 405 7.63 27.67 28.23
CA GLU A 405 6.79 28.40 27.28
C GLU A 405 5.82 27.43 26.57
N GLN A 406 4.56 27.88 26.45
CA GLN A 406 3.52 27.14 25.72
C GLN A 406 3.62 27.35 24.23
N LEU A 407 3.34 26.32 23.45
CA LEU A 407 3.27 26.35 22.00
C LEU A 407 1.92 25.85 21.51
N HIS A 408 1.29 26.61 20.63
CA HIS A 408 0.19 26.20 19.80
C HIS A 408 0.63 26.23 18.32
N LEU A 409 0.93 25.06 17.76
CA LEU A 409 1.35 24.90 16.37
C LEU A 409 0.16 24.47 15.52
N VAL A 410 -0.05 25.15 14.39
CA VAL A 410 -1.09 24.86 13.41
C VAL A 410 -0.43 24.57 12.06
N LEU A 411 -0.66 23.40 11.52
CA LEU A 411 -0.32 23.12 10.13
C LEU A 411 -1.53 23.40 9.24
N SER A 412 -1.27 24.11 8.14
CA SER A 412 -2.29 24.47 7.15
C SER A 412 -2.04 23.72 5.83
N TYR A 413 -3.10 23.57 5.06
CA TYR A 413 -3.05 23.15 3.67
C TYR A 413 -3.97 24.07 2.84
N LEU A 414 -3.45 24.66 1.78
CA LEU A 414 -4.15 25.69 0.99
C LEU A 414 -4.74 26.80 1.87
N GLN A 415 -3.99 27.21 2.90
CA GLN A 415 -4.36 28.19 3.93
C GLN A 415 -5.48 27.75 4.90
N ASP A 416 -6.05 26.56 4.75
CA ASP A 416 -6.98 26.00 5.72
C ASP A 416 -6.23 25.21 6.81
N PRO A 417 -6.56 25.39 8.12
CA PRO A 417 -5.94 24.65 9.19
C PRO A 417 -6.39 23.18 9.13
N VAL A 418 -5.41 22.27 9.09
CA VAL A 418 -5.69 20.83 8.98
C VAL A 418 -5.25 20.03 10.19
N LEU A 419 -4.32 20.56 10.98
CA LEU A 419 -3.82 19.89 12.16
C LEU A 419 -3.35 20.90 13.19
N THR A 420 -3.73 20.70 14.45
CA THR A 420 -3.27 21.51 15.58
C THR A 420 -2.48 20.65 16.57
N LEU A 421 -1.46 21.25 17.18
CA LEU A 421 -0.68 20.63 18.24
C LEU A 421 -0.46 21.65 19.35
N ARG A 422 -0.65 21.22 20.61
CA ARG A 422 -0.34 22.01 21.80
C ARG A 422 0.67 21.25 22.66
N THR A 423 1.69 21.95 23.12
CA THR A 423 2.73 21.42 24.03
C THR A 423 3.40 22.57 24.79
N SER A 424 4.24 22.25 25.77
CA SER A 424 5.15 23.21 26.40
C SER A 424 6.61 22.79 26.18
N GLY A 425 7.55 23.71 26.47
CA GLY A 425 8.97 23.43 26.34
C GLY A 425 9.42 22.23 27.19
N ALA A 426 8.95 22.15 28.43
CA ALA A 426 9.24 21.05 29.34
C ALA A 426 8.62 19.72 28.86
N CYS A 427 7.38 19.75 28.40
CA CYS A 427 6.69 18.56 27.90
C CYS A 427 7.31 18.05 26.61
N LEU A 428 7.74 18.94 25.71
CA LEU A 428 8.42 18.57 24.47
C LEU A 428 9.79 17.91 24.76
N ALA A 429 10.54 18.42 25.74
CA ALA A 429 11.81 17.80 26.17
C ALA A 429 11.57 16.39 26.70
N LYS A 430 10.60 16.19 27.61
CA LYS A 430 10.22 14.85 28.10
C LYS A 430 9.81 13.91 26.95
N PHE A 431 9.05 14.42 25.98
CA PHE A 431 8.65 13.64 24.80
C PHE A 431 9.86 13.21 23.94
N ALA A 432 10.83 14.10 23.71
CA ALA A 432 12.05 13.81 22.97
C ALA A 432 12.89 12.69 23.62
N GLU A 433 12.94 12.67 24.96
CA GLU A 433 13.64 11.65 25.75
C GLU A 433 12.92 10.28 25.77
N GLY A 434 11.65 10.22 25.42
CA GLY A 434 10.88 8.97 25.38
C GLY A 434 9.57 8.99 26.16
N GLY A 435 9.33 10.02 26.97
CA GLY A 435 8.10 10.16 27.75
C GLY A 435 6.87 10.46 26.87
N TRP A 436 5.76 9.82 27.16
CA TRP A 436 4.48 10.09 26.50
C TRP A 436 3.59 11.02 27.30
N TRP A 437 3.87 11.16 28.60
CA TRP A 437 3.08 11.89 29.58
C TRP A 437 3.89 13.01 30.20
N CYS A 438 3.25 14.14 30.42
CA CYS A 438 3.79 15.31 31.09
C CYS A 438 2.71 15.87 32.00
N ASP A 439 2.99 15.96 33.29
CA ASP A 439 2.10 16.51 34.32
C ASP A 439 0.68 15.90 34.30
N GLY A 440 0.63 14.57 34.14
CA GLY A 440 -0.64 13.81 34.11
C GLY A 440 -1.42 13.89 32.79
N GLN A 441 -0.88 14.57 31.78
CA GLN A 441 -1.49 14.74 30.46
C GLN A 441 -0.57 14.26 29.36
N ALA A 442 -1.07 14.04 28.13
CA ALA A 442 -0.24 13.73 26.99
C ALA A 442 0.75 14.88 26.72
N ALA A 443 2.04 14.55 26.54
CA ALA A 443 3.09 15.52 26.28
C ALA A 443 2.86 16.33 24.98
N LEU A 444 2.24 15.71 23.98
CA LEU A 444 1.77 16.35 22.76
C LEU A 444 0.23 16.18 22.68
N LYS A 445 -0.49 17.28 22.58
CA LYS A 445 -1.97 17.27 22.40
C LYS A 445 -2.27 17.62 20.96
N LEU A 446 -2.66 16.62 20.18
CA LEU A 446 -3.11 16.79 18.79
C LEU A 446 -4.60 17.10 18.76
N GLY A 447 -5.00 17.93 17.80
CA GLY A 447 -6.39 18.25 17.45
C GLY A 447 -6.58 18.41 15.96
N ASN A 448 -7.81 18.24 15.51
CA ASN A 448 -8.18 18.60 14.15
C ASN A 448 -7.98 20.11 13.98
N GLY A 449 -7.70 20.56 12.76
CA GLY A 449 -7.37 21.94 12.46
C GLY A 449 -8.44 22.92 12.95
N GLU A 450 -8.19 23.53 14.10
CA GLU A 450 -8.99 24.67 14.58
C GLU A 450 -8.39 25.96 14.04
N SER A 451 -9.20 26.83 13.45
CA SER A 451 -8.76 28.14 13.04
C SER A 451 -8.35 28.97 14.27
N VAL A 452 -7.11 29.39 14.32
CA VAL A 452 -6.57 30.24 15.38
C VAL A 452 -6.67 31.74 15.01
N GLN A 453 -7.27 32.05 13.89
CA GLN A 453 -7.47 33.43 13.44
C GLN A 453 -8.51 34.15 14.33
N THR A 454 -8.10 34.45 15.56
CA THR A 454 -8.88 35.38 16.41
C THR A 454 -8.30 36.75 16.28
N PRO A 455 -9.15 37.83 16.15
CA PRO A 455 -8.71 39.21 16.12
C PRO A 455 -7.91 39.67 17.36
N ALA A 456 -7.98 38.89 18.43
CA ALA A 456 -7.31 39.15 19.71
C ALA A 456 -5.83 38.71 19.74
N LEU A 457 -5.33 38.02 18.71
CA LEU A 457 -3.94 37.59 18.65
C LEU A 457 -3.05 38.69 18.11
N GLY A 458 -2.06 39.14 18.90
CA GLY A 458 -1.00 40.01 18.41
C GLY A 458 -0.08 39.26 17.44
N TRP A 459 -0.38 39.33 16.13
CA TRP A 459 0.49 38.77 15.13
C TRP A 459 1.76 39.62 15.00
N ILE A 460 2.92 38.97 15.25
CA ILE A 460 4.24 39.60 15.13
C ILE A 460 4.78 39.41 13.70
N VAL A 461 4.61 38.20 13.17
CA VAL A 461 4.99 37.88 11.77
C VAL A 461 3.74 37.49 11.00
N THR A 462 3.55 38.07 9.84
CA THR A 462 2.49 37.74 8.90
C THR A 462 3.10 37.48 7.53
N PRO A 463 2.55 36.55 6.74
CA PRO A 463 3.08 36.29 5.41
C PRO A 463 2.85 37.52 4.53
N THR A 464 3.89 37.93 3.80
CA THR A 464 3.81 38.99 2.81
C THR A 464 3.16 38.48 1.52
N VAL A 465 2.65 39.38 0.68
CA VAL A 465 2.10 39.03 -0.65
C VAL A 465 3.16 38.22 -1.46
N ALA A 466 4.43 38.60 -1.34
CA ALA A 466 5.53 37.89 -2.00
C ALA A 466 5.73 36.47 -1.49
N THR A 467 5.47 36.17 -0.18
CA THR A 467 5.57 34.84 0.38
C THR A 467 4.31 34.00 0.18
N GLN A 468 3.19 34.64 -0.12
CA GLN A 468 1.94 34.01 -0.57
C GLN A 468 1.85 33.84 -2.09
N ALA A 469 2.83 34.40 -2.84
CA ALA A 469 2.88 34.29 -4.29
C ALA A 469 2.80 32.80 -4.73
N LEU A 470 2.20 32.63 -5.90
CA LEU A 470 2.06 31.33 -6.55
C LEU A 470 3.37 30.53 -6.50
N ARG A 471 3.39 29.46 -5.74
CA ARG A 471 4.53 28.56 -5.63
C ARG A 471 4.19 27.24 -6.31
N PRO A 472 4.60 27.04 -7.57
CA PRO A 472 4.34 25.79 -8.26
C PRO A 472 5.09 24.65 -7.56
N GLN A 473 4.39 23.57 -7.38
CA GLN A 473 4.96 22.31 -6.93
C GLN A 473 4.99 21.34 -8.12
N ILE A 474 6.14 20.74 -8.34
CA ILE A 474 6.33 19.75 -9.39
C ILE A 474 6.61 18.41 -8.74
N GLU A 475 5.88 17.40 -9.15
CA GLU A 475 6.06 16.04 -8.74
C GLU A 475 6.53 15.21 -9.92
N LEU A 476 7.59 14.43 -9.70
CA LEU A 476 8.17 13.53 -10.70
C LEU A 476 8.06 12.10 -10.20
N GLY A 477 7.56 11.22 -11.04
CA GLY A 477 7.45 9.80 -10.71
C GLY A 477 7.54 8.91 -11.93
N PRO A 478 7.86 7.62 -11.75
CA PRO A 478 7.75 6.65 -12.82
C PRO A 478 6.28 6.33 -13.08
N VAL A 479 5.92 6.16 -14.35
CA VAL A 479 4.65 5.58 -14.77
C VAL A 479 4.92 4.26 -15.48
N LEU A 480 4.10 3.26 -15.18
CA LEU A 480 4.25 1.91 -15.70
C LEU A 480 2.89 1.37 -16.14
N HIS A 481 2.75 1.09 -17.44
CA HIS A 481 1.69 0.27 -17.98
C HIS A 481 2.24 -1.12 -18.23
N GLN A 482 1.61 -2.15 -17.71
CA GLN A 482 2.12 -3.52 -17.82
C GLN A 482 1.03 -4.53 -18.13
N ARG A 483 1.47 -5.61 -18.75
CA ARG A 483 0.70 -6.82 -18.99
C ARG A 483 1.52 -8.02 -18.52
N VAL A 484 0.93 -8.83 -17.65
CA VAL A 484 1.61 -9.96 -17.01
C VAL A 484 0.88 -11.25 -17.33
N GLY A 485 1.60 -12.26 -17.82
CA GLY A 485 1.05 -13.59 -18.06
C GLY A 485 0.02 -13.65 -19.18
N THR A 486 0.22 -12.83 -20.25
CA THR A 486 -0.69 -12.83 -21.40
C THR A 486 -0.29 -13.90 -22.42
N GLU A 487 -1.18 -14.16 -23.38
CA GLU A 487 -0.95 -15.10 -24.48
C GLU A 487 0.18 -14.63 -25.43
N VAL A 488 0.52 -13.34 -25.41
CA VAL A 488 1.52 -12.76 -26.31
C VAL A 488 2.90 -12.54 -25.64
N GLY A 489 2.96 -12.52 -24.32
CA GLY A 489 4.19 -12.34 -23.56
C GLY A 489 4.05 -12.66 -22.07
N LEU A 490 5.14 -13.09 -21.44
CA LEU A 490 5.16 -13.29 -19.99
C LEU A 490 5.06 -11.96 -19.24
N TYR A 491 5.77 -10.96 -19.71
CA TYR A 491 5.78 -9.62 -19.17
C TYR A 491 6.01 -8.62 -20.27
N ASP A 492 5.08 -7.73 -20.45
CA ASP A 492 5.15 -6.61 -21.36
C ASP A 492 4.94 -5.31 -20.63
N ALA A 493 5.69 -4.28 -20.99
CA ALA A 493 5.61 -3.00 -20.32
C ALA A 493 5.85 -1.81 -21.24
N SER A 494 5.18 -0.72 -20.92
CA SER A 494 5.50 0.64 -21.33
C SER A 494 5.88 1.43 -20.10
N VAL A 495 7.08 2.00 -20.09
CA VAL A 495 7.64 2.77 -18.98
C VAL A 495 7.78 4.23 -19.39
N GLY A 496 7.41 5.12 -18.50
CA GLY A 496 7.51 6.55 -18.72
C GLY A 496 7.80 7.31 -17.43
N LEU A 497 7.85 8.63 -17.58
CA LEU A 497 7.86 9.58 -16.48
C LEU A 497 6.52 10.31 -16.43
N ASP A 498 6.07 10.52 -15.22
CA ASP A 498 4.93 11.34 -14.89
C ASP A 498 5.43 12.65 -14.29
N LEU A 499 5.07 13.75 -14.93
CA LEU A 499 5.33 15.12 -14.48
C LEU A 499 4.00 15.74 -14.11
N ALA A 500 3.77 15.88 -12.81
CA ALA A 500 2.60 16.57 -12.31
C ALA A 500 2.96 17.93 -11.75
N TRP A 501 2.02 18.87 -11.85
CA TRP A 501 2.14 20.19 -11.24
C TRP A 501 0.94 20.47 -10.36
N GLU A 502 1.18 21.34 -9.40
CA GLU A 502 0.20 21.83 -8.47
C GLU A 502 0.45 23.31 -8.21
N LEU A 503 -0.59 24.12 -8.30
CA LEU A 503 -0.55 25.55 -8.08
C LEU A 503 -1.72 25.97 -7.20
N ALA A 504 -1.43 26.42 -6.00
CA ALA A 504 -2.41 27.04 -5.12
C ALA A 504 -2.79 28.44 -5.65
N LEU A 505 -4.06 28.61 -6.01
CA LEU A 505 -4.58 29.89 -6.55
C LEU A 505 -5.21 30.77 -5.48
N GLY A 506 -5.46 30.24 -4.31
CA GLY A 506 -6.07 30.92 -3.18
C GLY A 506 -6.51 29.93 -2.11
N ARG A 507 -7.22 30.43 -1.10
CA ARG A 507 -7.69 29.59 0.00
C ARG A 507 -8.60 28.47 -0.51
N GLY A 508 -8.17 27.23 -0.28
CA GLY A 508 -8.86 26.04 -0.71
C GLY A 508 -8.95 25.83 -2.23
N VAL A 509 -8.29 26.66 -3.05
CA VAL A 509 -8.35 26.57 -4.51
C VAL A 509 -7.02 26.10 -5.08
N LEU A 510 -7.07 25.03 -5.86
CA LEU A 510 -5.93 24.35 -6.43
C LEU A 510 -6.12 24.11 -7.93
N TRP A 511 -5.13 24.48 -8.74
CA TRP A 511 -5.00 24.01 -10.10
C TRP A 511 -3.91 22.95 -10.18
N GLN A 512 -4.26 21.79 -10.69
CA GLN A 512 -3.36 20.63 -10.79
C GLN A 512 -3.46 19.99 -12.17
N GLY A 513 -2.39 19.35 -12.60
CA GLY A 513 -2.37 18.63 -13.85
C GLY A 513 -1.20 17.66 -13.94
N GLU A 514 -1.21 16.84 -14.98
CA GLU A 514 -0.28 15.74 -15.16
C GLU A 514 0.01 15.54 -16.66
N VAL A 515 1.30 15.41 -16.98
CA VAL A 515 1.81 15.06 -18.32
C VAL A 515 2.64 13.80 -18.22
N THR A 516 2.38 12.84 -19.07
CA THR A 516 3.21 11.65 -19.20
C THR A 516 4.24 11.79 -20.32
N VAL A 517 5.45 11.29 -20.08
CA VAL A 517 6.56 11.29 -21.03
C VAL A 517 7.02 9.84 -21.23
N PRO A 518 6.95 9.29 -22.45
CA PRO A 518 7.38 7.92 -22.71
C PRO A 518 8.91 7.78 -22.63
N LEU A 519 9.40 6.66 -22.11
CA LEU A 519 10.83 6.32 -22.04
C LEU A 519 11.17 5.08 -22.87
N VAL A 520 10.52 3.96 -22.56
CA VAL A 520 10.82 2.67 -23.20
C VAL A 520 9.58 1.78 -23.26
N ASN A 521 9.45 1.00 -24.31
CA ASN A 521 8.36 0.05 -24.51
C ASN A 521 8.91 -1.33 -24.88
N SER A 522 8.24 -2.39 -24.40
CA SER A 522 8.42 -3.72 -24.97
C SER A 522 7.81 -3.80 -26.39
N THR A 523 8.17 -4.83 -27.14
CA THR A 523 7.74 -5.03 -28.52
C THR A 523 6.21 -5.04 -28.66
N ASN A 524 5.50 -5.64 -27.70
CA ASN A 524 4.03 -5.73 -27.73
C ASN A 524 3.32 -4.40 -27.41
N PHE A 525 4.05 -3.40 -26.90
CA PHE A 525 3.58 -2.02 -26.72
C PHE A 525 4.02 -1.08 -27.85
N ALA A 526 4.70 -1.58 -28.91
CA ALA A 526 5.06 -0.76 -30.06
C ALA A 526 3.81 -0.33 -30.85
N ASP A 527 3.96 0.66 -31.75
CA ASP A 527 2.86 1.11 -32.61
C ASP A 527 2.33 -0.05 -33.47
N GLY A 528 1.02 -0.18 -33.51
CA GLY A 528 0.34 -1.25 -34.23
C GLY A 528 0.44 -2.64 -33.60
N ALA A 529 1.15 -2.78 -32.47
CA ALA A 529 1.22 -4.02 -31.74
C ALA A 529 -0.02 -4.19 -30.81
N VAL A 530 -0.15 -5.38 -30.21
CA VAL A 530 -1.35 -5.79 -29.43
C VAL A 530 -1.71 -4.80 -28.33
N PHE A 531 -0.72 -4.23 -27.63
CA PHE A 531 -0.91 -3.26 -26.56
C PHE A 531 -0.53 -1.83 -26.96
N GLY A 532 -0.38 -1.56 -28.28
CA GLY A 532 0.04 -0.25 -28.78
C GLY A 532 -0.83 0.92 -28.33
N ASN A 533 -2.15 0.70 -28.22
CA ASN A 533 -3.11 1.70 -27.74
C ASN A 533 -2.95 2.02 -26.24
N GLU A 534 -2.33 1.15 -25.47
CA GLU A 534 -2.10 1.33 -24.04
C GLU A 534 -0.70 1.89 -23.73
N ARG A 535 0.09 2.13 -24.77
CA ARG A 535 1.43 2.69 -24.66
C ARG A 535 1.37 4.07 -24.00
N ILE A 536 2.33 4.33 -23.12
CA ILE A 536 2.55 5.68 -22.58
C ILE A 536 2.98 6.58 -23.75
N GLN A 537 2.33 7.71 -23.87
CA GLN A 537 2.57 8.72 -24.90
C GLN A 537 2.88 10.07 -24.25
N LEU A 538 3.55 10.96 -24.98
CA LEU A 538 3.69 12.34 -24.54
C LEU A 538 2.33 13.03 -24.68
N ARG A 539 1.64 13.20 -23.57
CA ARG A 539 0.30 13.78 -23.57
C ARG A 539 -0.06 14.36 -22.22
N LEU A 540 -1.02 15.30 -22.24
CA LEU A 540 -1.70 15.79 -21.05
C LEU A 540 -2.69 14.71 -20.58
N GLU A 541 -2.47 14.15 -19.39
CA GLU A 541 -3.38 13.14 -18.81
C GLU A 541 -4.53 13.82 -18.05
N SER A 542 -4.25 14.92 -17.37
CA SER A 542 -5.26 15.66 -16.61
C SER A 542 -4.90 17.12 -16.42
N SER A 543 -5.92 17.96 -16.29
CA SER A 543 -5.81 19.36 -15.84
C SER A 543 -7.10 19.76 -15.13
N MET A 544 -7.07 19.89 -13.81
CA MET A 544 -8.24 20.07 -12.97
C MET A 544 -8.10 21.32 -12.10
N LEU A 545 -9.14 22.10 -12.04
CA LEU A 545 -9.34 23.15 -11.05
C LEU A 545 -10.23 22.59 -9.94
N SER A 546 -9.74 22.63 -8.72
CA SER A 546 -10.42 22.08 -7.56
C SER A 546 -10.60 23.14 -6.48
N ARG A 547 -11.72 23.08 -5.77
CA ARG A 547 -11.96 23.84 -4.56
C ARG A 547 -12.42 22.92 -3.46
N GLN A 548 -11.68 22.94 -2.34
CA GLN A 548 -12.07 22.22 -1.14
C GLN A 548 -12.56 23.17 -0.05
N MET A 549 -13.45 22.68 0.79
CA MET A 549 -14.02 23.42 1.90
C MET A 549 -14.54 22.47 2.97
N GLU A 550 -14.50 22.89 4.21
CA GLU A 550 -15.22 22.26 5.30
C GLU A 550 -16.64 22.82 5.35
N LEU A 551 -17.64 21.95 5.13
CA LEU A 551 -19.07 22.35 5.12
C LEU A 551 -19.65 22.38 6.53
N ALA A 552 -19.17 21.51 7.41
CA ALA A 552 -19.53 21.40 8.81
C ALA A 552 -18.39 20.69 9.54
N PRO A 553 -18.35 20.70 10.89
CA PRO A 553 -17.33 19.97 11.63
C PRO A 553 -17.22 18.51 11.18
N HIS A 554 -16.02 18.14 10.76
CA HIS A 554 -15.70 16.81 10.24
C HIS A 554 -16.33 16.46 8.86
N LEU A 555 -17.02 17.35 8.17
CA LEU A 555 -17.60 17.16 6.86
C LEU A 555 -16.88 18.04 5.82
N TRP A 556 -16.16 17.43 4.95
CA TRP A 556 -15.39 18.06 3.90
C TRP A 556 -16.02 17.85 2.53
N ALA A 557 -15.87 18.84 1.66
CA ALA A 557 -16.27 18.76 0.25
C ALA A 557 -15.13 19.25 -0.65
N GLN A 558 -15.01 18.63 -1.81
CA GLN A 558 -14.17 19.10 -2.90
C GLN A 558 -14.93 19.06 -4.20
N ALA A 559 -15.09 20.21 -4.83
CA ALA A 559 -15.60 20.31 -6.20
C ALA A 559 -14.41 20.47 -7.16
N SER A 560 -14.43 19.70 -8.23
CA SER A 560 -13.36 19.70 -9.23
C SER A 560 -13.96 19.74 -10.63
N VAL A 561 -13.37 20.52 -11.51
CA VAL A 561 -13.79 20.65 -12.91
C VAL A 561 -12.56 20.76 -13.81
N GLY A 562 -12.63 20.11 -14.97
CA GLY A 562 -11.55 20.17 -15.94
C GLY A 562 -11.49 18.97 -16.84
N TYR A 563 -10.26 18.57 -17.16
CA TYR A 563 -9.91 17.55 -18.15
C TYR A 563 -9.25 16.35 -17.46
N VAL A 564 -9.71 15.16 -17.75
CA VAL A 564 -9.21 13.89 -17.18
C VAL A 564 -9.08 12.81 -18.25
N MET A 565 -8.32 11.77 -17.95
CA MET A 565 -8.20 10.57 -18.80
C MET A 565 -7.84 10.90 -20.26
N HIS A 566 -7.06 11.95 -20.47
CA HIS A 566 -6.55 12.47 -21.75
C HIS A 566 -7.56 12.80 -22.86
N ASN A 567 -8.83 12.59 -22.65
CA ASN A 567 -9.86 12.89 -23.66
C ASN A 567 -11.18 13.42 -23.08
N ASP A 568 -11.36 13.36 -21.76
CA ASP A 568 -12.63 13.64 -21.15
C ASP A 568 -12.62 14.92 -20.35
N TYR A 569 -13.68 15.70 -20.46
CA TYR A 569 -13.88 16.91 -19.68
C TYR A 569 -15.16 16.83 -18.87
N GLY A 570 -15.16 17.44 -17.73
CA GLY A 570 -16.32 17.39 -16.84
C GLY A 570 -16.00 17.85 -15.43
N GLY A 571 -16.72 17.32 -14.47
CA GLY A 571 -16.52 17.66 -13.09
C GLY A 571 -17.06 16.64 -12.12
N GLN A 572 -16.58 16.74 -10.88
CA GLN A 572 -17.02 15.89 -9.78
C GLN A 572 -17.11 16.65 -8.47
N LEU A 573 -17.97 16.15 -7.59
CA LEU A 573 -18.09 16.54 -6.20
C LEU A 573 -17.74 15.34 -5.33
N ASP A 574 -16.75 15.52 -4.48
CA ASP A 574 -16.30 14.55 -3.49
C ASP A 574 -16.69 15.05 -2.10
N LEU A 575 -17.37 14.22 -1.33
CA LEU A 575 -17.79 14.49 0.04
C LEU A 575 -17.16 13.46 0.97
N ALA A 576 -16.64 13.90 2.09
CA ALA A 576 -16.10 13.01 3.11
C ALA A 576 -16.46 13.48 4.51
N TRP A 577 -17.06 12.58 5.28
CA TRP A 577 -17.29 12.76 6.71
C TRP A 577 -16.36 11.86 7.50
N LEU A 578 -15.70 12.43 8.49
CA LEU A 578 -14.78 11.72 9.37
C LEU A 578 -15.36 11.67 10.78
N SER A 579 -15.41 10.50 11.41
CA SER A 579 -15.85 10.41 12.81
C SER A 579 -14.94 11.26 13.71
N PRO A 580 -15.44 11.79 14.85
CA PRO A 580 -14.63 12.62 15.74
C PRO A 580 -13.34 11.95 16.20
N GLN A 581 -13.35 10.62 16.37
CA GLN A 581 -12.17 9.83 16.73
C GLN A 581 -11.28 9.51 15.52
N GLY A 582 -11.74 9.76 14.28
CA GLY A 582 -11.02 9.44 13.06
C GLY A 582 -10.99 7.96 12.67
N SER A 583 -11.77 7.10 13.36
CA SER A 583 -11.79 5.65 13.10
C SER A 583 -12.69 5.23 11.95
N LEU A 584 -13.67 6.07 11.59
CA LEU A 584 -14.60 5.82 10.48
C LEU A 584 -14.63 7.02 9.54
N ARG A 585 -14.52 6.77 8.25
CA ARG A 585 -14.72 7.74 7.18
C ARG A 585 -15.84 7.27 6.26
N LEU A 586 -16.80 8.13 6.03
CA LEU A 586 -17.85 7.94 5.03
C LEU A 586 -17.62 8.91 3.88
N GLY A 587 -17.77 8.43 2.65
CA GLY A 587 -17.57 9.26 1.46
C GLY A 587 -18.68 9.09 0.44
N ALA A 588 -18.89 10.12 -0.37
CA ALA A 588 -19.74 10.10 -1.54
C ALA A 588 -19.05 10.87 -2.67
N LEU A 589 -18.99 10.28 -3.85
CA LEU A 589 -18.40 10.86 -5.04
C LEU A 589 -19.45 10.86 -6.14
N VAL A 590 -19.77 12.04 -6.67
CA VAL A 590 -20.70 12.20 -7.79
C VAL A 590 -19.99 13.01 -8.87
N GLY A 591 -20.03 12.54 -10.11
CA GLY A 591 -19.38 13.21 -11.23
C GLY A 591 -20.06 12.94 -12.57
N TYR A 592 -19.73 13.78 -13.53
CA TYR A 592 -20.14 13.63 -14.90
C TYR A 592 -19.03 14.10 -15.81
N TYR A 593 -18.64 13.24 -16.73
CA TYR A 593 -17.62 13.51 -17.72
C TYR A 593 -18.14 13.18 -19.12
N GLN A 594 -17.61 13.87 -20.10
CA GLN A 594 -17.93 13.66 -21.50
C GLN A 594 -16.63 13.61 -22.29
N GLY A 595 -16.44 12.55 -23.05
CA GLY A 595 -15.30 12.33 -23.93
C GLY A 595 -15.71 12.19 -25.37
N THR A 596 -14.72 12.12 -26.24
CA THR A 596 -14.90 11.80 -27.66
C THR A 596 -14.35 10.41 -27.90
N ASP A 597 -15.12 9.56 -28.56
CA ASP A 597 -14.62 8.28 -29.01
C ASP A 597 -13.49 8.48 -30.03
N THR A 598 -12.29 8.09 -29.65
CA THR A 598 -11.09 8.19 -30.52
C THR A 598 -10.87 6.94 -31.37
N SER A 599 -11.81 5.99 -31.37
CA SER A 599 -11.71 4.77 -32.15
C SER A 599 -11.73 5.00 -33.66
N GLY A 600 -12.02 6.22 -34.09
CA GLY A 600 -11.96 6.66 -35.47
C GLY A 600 -13.14 6.19 -36.35
N LEU A 601 -14.10 5.47 -35.78
CA LEU A 601 -15.24 4.94 -36.51
C LEU A 601 -16.51 5.76 -36.30
N THR A 602 -16.66 6.41 -35.16
CA THR A 602 -17.80 7.29 -34.88
C THR A 602 -17.33 8.45 -33.99
N PHE A 603 -17.70 9.69 -34.31
CA PHE A 603 -17.48 10.85 -33.47
C PHE A 603 -18.58 10.98 -32.40
N GLU A 604 -19.04 9.88 -31.84
CA GLU A 604 -20.06 9.90 -30.80
C GLU A 604 -19.42 10.33 -29.46
N SER A 605 -20.09 11.26 -28.78
CA SER A 605 -19.67 11.66 -27.44
C SER A 605 -20.03 10.56 -26.44
N ILE A 606 -19.02 10.04 -25.75
CA ILE A 606 -19.20 9.08 -24.67
C ILE A 606 -19.46 9.83 -23.37
N ARG A 607 -20.46 9.41 -22.62
CA ARG A 607 -20.83 9.99 -21.33
C ARG A 607 -20.42 9.07 -20.21
N HIS A 608 -19.80 9.63 -19.18
CA HIS A 608 -19.28 8.92 -18.01
C HIS A 608 -19.91 9.46 -16.72
N PRO A 609 -21.17 9.08 -16.40
CA PRO A 609 -21.75 9.40 -15.11
C PRO A 609 -21.10 8.55 -14.00
N LEU A 610 -20.74 9.17 -12.89
CA LEU A 610 -20.07 8.57 -11.76
C LEU A 610 -20.87 8.84 -10.49
N ALA A 611 -21.17 7.80 -9.70
CA ALA A 611 -21.85 7.94 -8.43
C ALA A 611 -21.45 6.81 -7.49
N LEU A 612 -20.62 7.10 -6.48
CA LEU A 612 -20.05 6.13 -5.57
C LEU A 612 -20.28 6.54 -4.13
N ALA A 613 -20.61 5.58 -3.28
CA ALA A 613 -20.54 5.69 -1.84
C ALA A 613 -19.38 4.88 -1.31
N SER A 614 -18.71 5.35 -0.27
CA SER A 614 -17.59 4.65 0.36
C SER A 614 -17.68 4.70 1.88
N ALA A 615 -17.14 3.66 2.51
CA ALA A 615 -16.95 3.59 3.95
C ALA A 615 -15.59 2.98 4.22
N ARG A 616 -14.77 3.65 5.03
CA ARG A 616 -13.46 3.14 5.48
C ARG A 616 -13.41 3.11 6.98
N TRP A 617 -13.02 1.99 7.53
CA TRP A 617 -12.91 1.76 8.96
C TRP A 617 -11.48 1.36 9.35
N SER A 618 -10.98 1.96 10.44
CA SER A 618 -9.72 1.59 11.09
C SER A 618 -9.95 0.36 11.96
N VAL A 619 -9.38 -0.78 11.55
CA VAL A 619 -9.40 -2.03 12.33
C VAL A 619 -8.30 -2.01 13.38
N VAL A 620 -7.09 -1.63 12.97
CA VAL A 620 -5.94 -1.38 13.83
C VAL A 620 -5.41 0.02 13.50
N ASP A 621 -5.47 0.90 14.49
CA ASP A 621 -5.13 2.30 14.31
C ASP A 621 -3.74 2.48 13.69
N GLY A 622 -3.69 3.27 12.63
CA GLY A 622 -2.48 3.60 11.88
C GLY A 622 -1.87 2.47 11.06
N ARG A 623 -2.45 1.27 11.05
CA ARG A 623 -1.85 0.11 10.38
C ARG A 623 -2.77 -0.64 9.46
N TRP A 624 -4.04 -0.84 9.83
CA TRP A 624 -4.95 -1.68 9.07
C TRP A 624 -6.32 -1.03 8.91
N PHE A 625 -6.72 -0.81 7.68
CA PHE A 625 -8.00 -0.23 7.31
C PHE A 625 -8.75 -1.15 6.36
N VAL A 626 -10.07 -1.21 6.51
CA VAL A 626 -10.96 -1.90 5.57
C VAL A 626 -11.84 -0.85 4.91
N GLU A 627 -11.95 -0.91 3.59
CA GLU A 627 -12.75 0.02 2.78
C GLU A 627 -13.75 -0.75 1.93
N ALA A 628 -14.97 -0.26 1.88
CA ALA A 628 -16.00 -0.68 0.95
C ALA A 628 -16.40 0.52 0.10
N GLN A 629 -16.52 0.32 -1.19
CA GLN A 629 -16.98 1.31 -2.15
C GLN A 629 -18.03 0.66 -3.05
N ALA A 630 -19.15 1.33 -3.32
CA ALA A 630 -20.21 0.79 -4.13
C ALA A 630 -20.93 1.90 -4.91
N GLY A 631 -21.42 1.55 -6.10
CA GLY A 631 -22.19 2.44 -6.95
C GLY A 631 -21.92 2.26 -8.43
N GLN A 632 -21.99 3.34 -9.18
CA GLN A 632 -21.68 3.42 -10.59
C GLN A 632 -20.30 4.03 -10.79
N PHE A 633 -19.42 3.25 -11.42
CA PHE A 633 -18.06 3.64 -11.76
C PHE A 633 -18.02 4.40 -13.10
N TYR A 634 -16.84 4.95 -13.41
CA TYR A 634 -16.61 5.84 -14.54
C TYR A 634 -17.03 5.24 -15.91
N ASN A 635 -16.73 3.98 -16.15
CA ASN A 635 -17.08 3.29 -17.40
C ASN A 635 -18.52 2.74 -17.42
N GLN A 636 -19.42 3.36 -16.65
CA GLN A 636 -20.84 3.01 -16.55
C GLN A 636 -21.11 1.63 -15.93
N ASP A 637 -20.07 0.96 -15.45
CA ASP A 637 -20.22 -0.29 -14.74
C ASP A 637 -20.72 -0.04 -13.31
N ARG A 638 -21.53 -0.96 -12.78
CA ARG A 638 -22.13 -0.89 -11.45
C ARG A 638 -21.68 -2.06 -10.60
N GLY A 639 -21.41 -1.80 -9.35
CA GLY A 639 -21.00 -2.83 -8.44
C GLY A 639 -20.33 -2.33 -7.19
N PHE A 640 -19.40 -3.12 -6.67
CA PHE A 640 -18.66 -2.77 -5.45
C PHE A 640 -17.19 -3.18 -5.52
N ARG A 641 -16.39 -2.50 -4.71
CA ARG A 641 -14.99 -2.84 -4.42
C ARG A 641 -14.83 -2.93 -2.91
N LEU A 642 -14.19 -4.00 -2.43
CA LEU A 642 -13.74 -4.17 -1.07
C LEU A 642 -12.22 -4.10 -1.06
N ALA A 643 -11.63 -3.39 -0.13
CA ALA A 643 -10.19 -3.29 -0.01
C ALA A 643 -9.74 -3.41 1.45
N SER A 644 -8.60 -4.03 1.65
CA SER A 644 -7.91 -4.13 2.93
C SER A 644 -6.54 -3.48 2.78
N HIS A 645 -6.32 -2.36 3.48
CA HIS A 645 -5.12 -1.54 3.40
C HIS A 645 -4.24 -1.78 4.62
N HIS A 646 -3.01 -2.20 4.39
CA HIS A 646 -2.01 -2.46 5.42
C HIS A 646 -0.86 -1.48 5.27
N TRP A 647 -0.66 -0.62 6.27
CA TRP A 647 0.37 0.40 6.25
C TRP A 647 1.59 -0.03 7.07
N TYR A 648 2.77 0.16 6.48
CA TYR A 648 4.09 -0.06 7.06
C TYR A 648 4.93 1.21 6.86
N GLY A 649 4.85 2.14 7.82
CA GLY A 649 5.38 3.49 7.64
C GLY A 649 4.64 4.25 6.52
N ASP A 650 5.34 4.62 5.45
CA ASP A 650 4.77 5.30 4.28
C ASP A 650 4.45 4.34 3.13
N ASN A 651 4.73 3.05 3.30
CA ASN A 651 4.41 2.01 2.33
C ASN A 651 3.06 1.38 2.65
N ARG A 652 2.28 1.05 1.63
CA ARG A 652 0.97 0.42 1.77
C ARG A 652 0.88 -0.81 0.89
N LEU A 653 0.42 -1.91 1.48
CA LEU A 653 -0.09 -3.07 0.76
C LEU A 653 -1.62 -3.00 0.78
N THR A 654 -2.24 -3.06 -0.38
CA THR A 654 -3.70 -3.14 -0.52
C THR A 654 -4.06 -4.46 -1.16
N LEU A 655 -4.93 -5.21 -0.52
CA LEU A 655 -5.62 -6.36 -1.10
C LEU A 655 -7.01 -5.91 -1.48
N HIS A 656 -7.46 -6.22 -2.69
CA HIS A 656 -8.81 -5.81 -3.11
C HIS A 656 -9.57 -6.92 -3.83
N TYR A 657 -10.87 -6.85 -3.69
CA TYR A 657 -11.84 -7.63 -4.45
C TYR A 657 -12.87 -6.68 -5.06
N ARG A 658 -13.18 -6.87 -6.30
CA ARG A 658 -14.13 -6.06 -7.05
C ARG A 658 -15.11 -6.94 -7.79
N SER A 659 -16.38 -6.56 -7.75
CA SER A 659 -17.47 -7.22 -8.49
C SER A 659 -18.30 -6.15 -9.18
N THR A 660 -18.23 -6.09 -10.51
CA THR A 660 -18.92 -5.08 -11.30
C THR A 660 -19.59 -5.70 -12.53
N GLU A 661 -20.63 -5.06 -13.03
CA GLU A 661 -21.35 -5.45 -14.25
C GLU A 661 -21.60 -4.21 -15.11
N SER A 662 -21.47 -4.33 -16.40
CA SER A 662 -21.85 -3.31 -17.38
C SER A 662 -23.17 -3.72 -18.03
N GLY A 663 -24.18 -2.88 -17.90
CA GLY A 663 -25.58 -3.22 -18.23
C GLY A 663 -25.87 -3.58 -19.67
N TRP A 664 -24.93 -3.47 -20.60
CA TRP A 664 -25.15 -3.66 -22.04
C TRP A 664 -24.33 -4.76 -22.68
N GLN A 665 -23.17 -5.12 -22.13
CA GLN A 665 -22.22 -5.94 -22.88
C GLN A 665 -21.54 -7.06 -22.09
N MET A 666 -21.49 -7.02 -20.77
CA MET A 666 -20.76 -8.04 -20.02
C MET A 666 -21.46 -8.44 -18.72
N PRO A 667 -21.52 -9.74 -18.45
CA PRO A 667 -22.03 -10.26 -17.19
C PRO A 667 -21.14 -9.77 -16.04
N ARG A 668 -21.65 -9.90 -14.82
CA ARG A 668 -20.92 -9.59 -13.60
C ARG A 668 -19.55 -10.25 -13.60
N THR A 669 -18.52 -9.43 -13.49
CA THR A 669 -17.13 -9.89 -13.50
C THR A 669 -16.47 -9.60 -12.15
N ASN A 670 -15.79 -10.60 -11.64
CA ASN A 670 -15.11 -10.53 -10.35
C ASN A 670 -13.61 -10.46 -10.55
N PHE A 671 -12.95 -9.54 -9.86
CA PHE A 671 -11.49 -9.41 -9.85
C PHE A 671 -10.98 -9.44 -8.42
N ALA A 672 -9.84 -10.06 -8.22
CA ALA A 672 -9.07 -9.94 -7.01
C ALA A 672 -7.64 -9.50 -7.36
N GLY A 673 -7.02 -8.73 -6.50
CA GLY A 673 -5.68 -8.23 -6.76
C GLY A 673 -5.02 -7.66 -5.53
N PHE A 674 -3.78 -7.26 -5.74
CA PHE A 674 -3.01 -6.52 -4.76
C PHE A 674 -2.40 -5.28 -5.39
N GLU A 675 -2.13 -4.28 -4.56
CA GLU A 675 -1.40 -3.07 -4.90
C GLU A 675 -0.36 -2.80 -3.82
N ILE A 676 0.88 -2.51 -4.22
CA ILE A 676 1.90 -1.95 -3.36
C ILE A 676 2.00 -0.48 -3.68
N SER A 677 1.94 0.36 -2.67
CA SER A 677 2.13 1.80 -2.80
C SER A 677 3.33 2.22 -1.98
N MET A 678 4.23 3.00 -2.57
CA MET A 678 5.42 3.50 -1.91
C MET A 678 5.76 4.92 -2.35
N PRO A 679 6.31 5.75 -1.47
CA PRO A 679 6.80 7.07 -1.84
C PRO A 679 8.11 6.96 -2.63
N ILE A 680 8.24 7.76 -3.69
CA ILE A 680 9.48 7.88 -4.46
C ILE A 680 10.24 9.13 -4.02
N GLY A 681 11.57 9.01 -3.88
CA GLY A 681 12.45 10.13 -3.52
C GLY A 681 12.48 10.46 -2.02
N ASN A 682 13.09 11.59 -1.69
CA ASN A 682 13.38 12.01 -0.31
C ASN A 682 12.11 12.37 0.47
N ARG A 683 12.20 12.34 1.81
CA ARG A 683 11.13 12.78 2.71
C ARG A 683 10.79 14.26 2.52
N ALA A 684 11.82 15.10 2.41
CA ALA A 684 11.66 16.52 2.11
C ALA A 684 11.79 16.76 0.61
N ALA A 685 10.91 17.60 0.07
CA ALA A 685 11.03 18.13 -1.28
C ALA A 685 12.23 19.08 -1.42
N THR A 686 12.76 19.20 -2.62
CA THR A 686 13.84 20.13 -2.93
C THR A 686 13.25 21.47 -3.37
N LEU A 687 13.72 22.57 -2.77
CA LEU A 687 13.35 23.93 -3.17
C LEU A 687 14.30 24.43 -4.25
N VAL A 688 13.79 24.76 -5.43
CA VAL A 688 14.54 25.34 -6.55
C VAL A 688 13.96 26.70 -6.90
N GLY A 689 14.49 27.76 -6.27
CA GLY A 689 13.90 29.09 -6.38
C GLY A 689 12.45 29.12 -5.85
N PRO A 690 11.47 29.57 -6.66
CA PRO A 690 10.07 29.56 -6.26
C PRO A 690 9.39 28.21 -6.43
N VAL A 691 10.06 27.22 -7.04
CA VAL A 691 9.48 25.91 -7.38
C VAL A 691 9.88 24.88 -6.34
N THR A 692 8.94 24.07 -5.91
CA THR A 692 9.18 22.90 -5.08
C THR A 692 9.16 21.65 -5.96
N VAL A 693 10.24 20.86 -5.93
CA VAL A 693 10.37 19.61 -6.71
C VAL A 693 10.42 18.42 -5.77
N ARG A 694 9.57 17.44 -6.01
CA ARG A 694 9.50 16.21 -5.20
C ARG A 694 9.27 14.97 -6.06
N GLY A 695 9.51 13.82 -5.50
CA GLY A 695 9.07 12.56 -6.09
C GLY A 695 7.64 12.25 -5.69
N THR A 696 7.03 11.31 -6.37
CA THR A 696 5.65 10.85 -6.15
C THR A 696 5.41 10.42 -4.70
N ASP A 697 4.35 10.92 -4.09
CA ASP A 697 3.99 10.59 -2.71
C ASP A 697 3.57 9.13 -2.55
N GLN A 698 2.89 8.58 -3.55
CA GLN A 698 2.45 7.19 -3.58
C GLN A 698 2.50 6.63 -5.01
N TRP A 699 3.64 6.08 -5.39
CA TRP A 699 3.73 5.28 -6.60
C TRP A 699 3.10 3.92 -6.35
N VAL A 700 2.20 3.50 -7.25
CA VAL A 700 1.43 2.27 -7.08
C VAL A 700 1.84 1.25 -8.13
N TYR A 701 2.19 0.05 -7.66
CA TYR A 701 2.33 -1.14 -8.48
C TYR A 701 1.26 -2.15 -8.08
N GLY A 702 0.49 -2.66 -9.04
CA GLY A 702 -0.57 -3.59 -8.74
C GLY A 702 -0.75 -4.65 -9.83
N VAL A 703 -1.24 -5.80 -9.39
CA VAL A 703 -1.66 -6.91 -10.26
C VAL A 703 -3.03 -7.36 -9.82
N GLN A 704 -3.91 -7.57 -10.77
CA GLN A 704 -5.23 -8.15 -10.55
C GLN A 704 -5.50 -9.28 -11.53
N SER A 705 -6.30 -10.24 -11.10
CA SER A 705 -6.74 -11.35 -11.91
C SER A 705 -8.25 -11.52 -11.81
N LYS A 706 -8.87 -12.01 -12.87
CA LYS A 706 -10.28 -12.38 -12.89
C LYS A 706 -10.48 -13.60 -11.97
N VAL A 707 -11.52 -13.55 -11.15
CA VAL A 707 -11.91 -14.66 -10.26
C VAL A 707 -13.10 -15.35 -10.87
N GLN A 708 -12.94 -16.61 -11.27
CA GLN A 708 -13.93 -17.42 -11.97
C GLN A 708 -14.24 -16.93 -13.40
N GLY A 709 -14.16 -17.82 -14.34
CA GLY A 709 -14.49 -17.63 -15.76
C GLY A 709 -13.47 -18.32 -16.65
N THR A 710 -13.95 -18.81 -17.80
CA THR A 710 -13.13 -19.55 -18.78
C THR A 710 -12.46 -18.64 -19.82
N ASP A 711 -12.87 -17.39 -19.89
CA ASP A 711 -12.32 -16.42 -20.82
C ASP A 711 -11.23 -15.60 -20.14
N ASN A 712 -10.05 -15.64 -20.72
CA ASN A 712 -8.86 -14.92 -20.28
C ASN A 712 -8.90 -13.42 -20.60
N ALA A 713 -10.05 -12.86 -20.97
CA ALA A 713 -10.18 -11.45 -21.27
C ALA A 713 -9.86 -10.59 -20.02
N ILE A 714 -8.66 -10.06 -19.99
CA ILE A 714 -8.21 -9.08 -18.99
C ILE A 714 -8.82 -7.73 -19.36
N THR A 715 -10.00 -7.44 -18.84
CA THR A 715 -10.61 -6.13 -19.05
C THR A 715 -10.19 -5.19 -17.93
N ASN A 716 -9.34 -4.23 -18.24
CA ASN A 716 -8.88 -3.22 -17.28
C ASN A 716 -9.88 -2.06 -17.10
N GLY A 717 -10.95 -2.03 -17.87
CA GLY A 717 -11.87 -0.90 -17.91
C GLY A 717 -12.90 -0.81 -16.78
N TYR A 718 -13.04 -1.84 -15.93
CA TYR A 718 -14.07 -1.87 -14.89
C TYR A 718 -13.61 -1.34 -13.55
N GLY A 719 -14.52 -0.69 -12.81
CA GLY A 719 -14.27 -0.15 -11.48
C GLY A 719 -13.27 1.00 -11.48
N VAL A 720 -13.18 1.73 -12.58
CA VAL A 720 -12.30 2.88 -12.73
C VAL A 720 -12.92 4.11 -12.07
N VAL A 721 -12.10 4.88 -11.39
CA VAL A 721 -12.43 6.22 -10.89
C VAL A 721 -11.37 7.17 -11.46
N PRO A 722 -11.75 8.33 -12.03
CA PRO A 722 -10.79 9.31 -12.51
C PRO A 722 -9.87 9.73 -11.36
N LYS A 723 -8.57 9.63 -11.59
CA LYS A 723 -7.59 9.99 -10.57
C LYS A 723 -7.41 11.50 -10.57
N ILE A 724 -7.91 12.16 -9.54
CA ILE A 724 -7.51 13.50 -9.17
C ILE A 724 -6.33 13.34 -8.22
N ARG A 725 -5.16 13.80 -8.62
CA ARG A 725 -3.89 13.52 -7.92
C ARG A 725 -3.90 14.07 -6.50
N HIS A 726 -4.32 15.31 -6.33
CA HIS A 726 -4.45 15.97 -5.05
C HIS A 726 -5.94 16.17 -4.76
N GLY A 727 -6.51 15.15 -4.20
CA GLY A 727 -7.91 15.10 -3.81
C GLY A 727 -8.08 15.28 -2.31
N LEU A 728 -9.33 15.44 -1.91
CA LEU A 728 -9.75 15.58 -0.52
C LEU A 728 -9.16 14.48 0.38
N LEU A 729 -9.08 13.24 -0.13
CA LEU A 729 -8.63 12.09 0.64
C LEU A 729 -7.11 12.05 0.82
N ASN A 730 -6.35 12.48 -0.19
CA ASN A 730 -4.90 12.37 -0.16
C ASN A 730 -4.25 13.45 0.68
N ASP A 731 -4.64 14.70 0.49
CA ASP A 731 -3.92 15.84 1.07
C ASP A 731 -4.60 16.41 2.32
N THR A 732 -5.93 16.43 2.33
CA THR A 732 -6.69 17.00 3.44
C THR A 732 -6.89 15.97 4.56
N LEU A 733 -7.09 14.69 4.21
CA LEU A 733 -7.36 13.62 5.16
C LEU A 733 -6.16 12.66 5.31
N ASP A 734 -4.98 13.20 5.62
CA ASP A 734 -3.79 12.47 6.05
C ASP A 734 -3.24 11.45 5.05
N ASN A 735 -3.03 11.87 3.80
CA ASN A 735 -2.50 11.00 2.74
C ASN A 735 -3.31 9.72 2.58
N ASP A 736 -4.63 9.86 2.55
CA ASP A 736 -5.56 8.74 2.46
C ASP A 736 -5.55 7.79 3.69
N ARG A 737 -5.07 8.26 4.83
CA ARG A 737 -5.15 7.57 6.11
C ARG A 737 -6.41 7.99 6.88
N ALA A 738 -6.71 7.33 7.98
CA ALA A 738 -7.95 7.56 8.72
C ALA A 738 -7.81 8.60 9.84
N GLY A 739 -7.21 9.75 9.54
CA GLY A 739 -7.25 10.91 10.43
C GLY A 739 -6.50 10.77 11.76
N MET A 740 -7.09 11.27 12.84
CA MET A 740 -6.43 11.46 14.15
C MET A 740 -5.93 10.14 14.77
N THR A 741 -6.63 9.03 14.60
CA THR A 741 -6.19 7.73 15.12
C THR A 741 -4.89 7.25 14.49
N ASP A 742 -4.73 7.47 13.19
CA ASP A 742 -3.47 7.18 12.49
C ASP A 742 -2.33 8.05 13.01
N MET A 743 -2.59 9.36 13.19
CA MET A 743 -1.58 10.28 13.70
C MET A 743 -1.13 9.91 15.11
N MET A 744 -2.06 9.60 16.00
CA MET A 744 -1.74 9.20 17.37
C MET A 744 -0.95 7.90 17.42
N ALA A 745 -1.28 6.92 16.59
CA ALA A 745 -0.56 5.66 16.48
C ALA A 745 0.90 5.82 15.96
N ASN A 746 1.15 6.86 15.17
CA ASN A 746 2.43 7.11 14.50
C ASN A 746 3.25 8.27 15.11
N LEU A 747 2.91 8.76 16.32
CA LEU A 747 3.65 9.86 16.98
C LEU A 747 5.15 9.59 17.20
N TYR A 748 5.58 8.32 17.19
CA TYR A 748 6.99 7.98 17.23
C TYR A 748 7.80 8.64 16.11
N ARG A 749 7.18 8.97 14.97
CA ARG A 749 7.81 9.69 13.84
C ARG A 749 8.19 11.11 14.23
N VAL A 750 7.31 11.80 14.96
CA VAL A 750 7.60 13.16 15.47
C VAL A 750 8.85 13.11 16.34
N ARG A 751 8.97 12.11 17.23
CA ARG A 751 10.14 11.91 18.07
C ARG A 751 11.40 11.61 17.26
N ALA A 752 11.30 10.79 16.23
CA ALA A 752 12.42 10.48 15.35
C ALA A 752 12.93 11.74 14.63
N MET A 753 12.03 12.58 14.11
CA MET A 753 12.38 13.85 13.48
C MET A 753 12.97 14.86 14.47
N LEU A 754 12.45 14.94 15.69
CA LEU A 754 13.02 15.77 16.74
C LEU A 754 14.50 15.43 16.98
N ARG A 755 14.84 14.15 17.11
CA ARG A 755 16.21 13.68 17.31
C ARG A 755 17.07 13.94 16.07
N GLU A 756 16.60 13.63 14.88
CA GLU A 756 17.33 13.89 13.63
C GLU A 756 17.67 15.38 13.44
N MET A 757 16.74 16.27 13.80
CA MET A 757 16.93 17.72 13.68
C MET A 757 17.69 18.33 14.85
N ALA A 758 17.79 17.68 16.00
CA ALA A 758 18.61 18.11 17.12
C ALA A 758 20.10 18.06 16.77
N ASP A 759 20.49 17.01 16.03
CA ASP A 759 21.88 16.77 15.61
C ASP A 759 22.31 17.63 14.40
N LYS A 760 21.37 18.28 13.71
CA LYS A 760 21.69 19.19 12.61
C LYS A 760 21.99 20.60 13.15
N PRO A 761 23.10 21.24 12.72
CA PRO A 761 23.53 22.54 13.17
C PRO A 761 22.51 23.67 12.87
#